data_f32cdaa8e6fa71ca732bc9ff86b5dd14
#
_entry.id   f32cdaa8e6fa71ca732bc9ff86b5dd14
#
_cell.length_a   1.000
_cell.length_b   1.000
_cell.length_c   1.000
_cell.angle_alpha   90.00
_cell.angle_beta   90.00
_cell.angle_gamma   90.00
#
_symmetry.space_group_name_H-M   'P 1'
#
loop_
_entity.id
_entity.type
_entity.pdbx_description
1 polymer ?
#
loop_
_entity_poly.entity_id
_entity_poly.type
_entity_poly.pdbx_seq_one_letter_code
_entity_poly.pdbx_strand_id
1 'polypeptide(L)'
;MSRPLMWVGVAYTLGVIWAAGDQKLFYGTAGIVLFVWITGRIRQPWKEKRLFWLLPVFFVSGFVIFDHAMTDVKDASMENQFIHTRGMICQSEAKEKTLAVTLSDADINGRKKKLLLYMEKDAPVAVGDDIEVRGILEKPERASNPGQFDGASYYRSKGIAYIMRPDGYTIVGKGNSYPALLDKIKKFWCGRYQSFLNEEDAGVVRAVLTGDKAEMDEKTEQLYIQAGIVHVLAISGLHISIIGMSVYTLLKRLGVGLKGSACLSGFIVLSYGVMTGFGPSTERAVIMFLVRMGAVYLGCTYDFLSALSFSALILFVSRPLSILQTGVWFSFAAVLSIGVLWPAIEKCIPWQCAKTRNYKIEHLKKSMGVKTTIREWIERMIRYIGPSAAVTIGTLPLTEFCYGAVPLVGFFLNLLVLPLMNLFVPMALGAGGVSLLSISMAGFCGGTLHFILQINRFLCEKMLIMPFSVWRTGVPPSAWLLIDYGLMIGFALLALPEHKWFKHTDIGKILIKKSWLLMLAGLFILIPIRKMYPMVAFIDVGQGDGIFMRTANGTTWLIDGGSSDVQNVGKYRIIPFMNYYGEKSIDYACVSHGDQDHISGVRELLLEKKIRHLVLTADSETDETVRELADLAVSNGAQVIYIREDTRWESGGWQFWCLYPGREAKEKSENDQSMVLRVNASGTTFLFTGDISSEVENVLNKDGISDVDVLKQRIMVPDIPAVKNF
;
A
#
# COMPACT_ATOMS: atom_id res chain seq x y z
N MET A 1 28.00 5.96 -23.24
CA MET A 1 27.23 7.19 -22.98
C MET A 1 27.27 7.46 -21.49
N SER A 2 27.82 8.57 -21.06
CA SER A 2 27.73 9.01 -19.66
C SER A 2 26.32 9.59 -19.43
N ARG A 3 25.64 9.09 -18.41
CA ARG A 3 24.37 9.62 -17.94
C ARG A 3 24.62 10.35 -16.61
N PRO A 4 25.17 11.58 -16.62
CA PRO A 4 25.62 12.24 -15.40
C PRO A 4 24.49 12.48 -14.40
N LEU A 5 23.33 12.92 -14.87
CA LEU A 5 22.15 13.15 -14.02
C LEU A 5 21.63 11.85 -13.39
N MET A 6 21.75 10.72 -14.07
CA MET A 6 21.38 9.42 -13.50
C MET A 6 22.22 9.10 -12.25
N TRP A 7 23.53 9.26 -12.34
CA TRP A 7 24.42 8.96 -11.21
C TRP A 7 24.26 9.92 -10.04
N VAL A 8 24.04 11.21 -10.31
CA VAL A 8 23.73 12.21 -9.26
C VAL A 8 22.46 11.86 -8.53
N GLY A 9 21.36 11.57 -9.25
CA GLY A 9 20.10 11.19 -8.63
C GLY A 9 20.20 9.88 -7.84
N VAL A 10 20.92 8.88 -8.36
CA VAL A 10 21.17 7.62 -7.65
C VAL A 10 21.95 7.87 -6.37
N ALA A 11 23.06 8.64 -6.41
CA ALA A 11 23.85 8.92 -5.22
C ALA A 11 23.05 9.64 -4.14
N TYR A 12 22.28 10.66 -4.51
CA TYR A 12 21.42 11.39 -3.59
C TYR A 12 20.34 10.48 -2.96
N THR A 13 19.66 9.69 -3.79
CA THR A 13 18.64 8.74 -3.33
C THR A 13 19.22 7.71 -2.35
N LEU A 14 20.41 7.19 -2.63
CA LEU A 14 21.10 6.27 -1.71
C LEU A 14 21.47 6.95 -0.38
N GLY A 15 21.80 8.25 -0.38
CA GLY A 15 22.00 9.03 0.84
C GLY A 15 20.73 9.15 1.68
N VAL A 16 19.59 9.38 1.04
CA VAL A 16 18.28 9.44 1.69
C VAL A 16 17.86 8.05 2.23
N ILE A 17 18.05 6.98 1.45
CA ILE A 17 17.80 5.59 1.88
C ILE A 17 18.65 5.25 3.11
N TRP A 18 19.90 5.66 3.09
CA TRP A 18 20.79 5.42 4.21
C TRP A 18 20.33 6.09 5.50
N ALA A 19 19.91 7.35 5.43
CA ALA A 19 19.37 8.06 6.58
C ALA A 19 18.03 7.50 7.08
N ALA A 20 17.22 6.92 6.18
CA ALA A 20 15.91 6.34 6.51
C ALA A 20 16.00 4.92 7.09
N GLY A 21 17.10 4.20 6.84
CA GLY A 21 17.24 2.78 7.19
C GLY A 21 17.78 2.53 8.60
N ASP A 22 17.48 1.34 9.13
CA ASP A 22 18.16 0.80 10.30
C ASP A 22 19.66 0.58 9.99
N GLN A 23 20.53 0.64 11.03
CA GLN A 23 21.99 0.50 10.91
C GLN A 23 22.46 -0.70 10.08
N LYS A 24 21.63 -1.75 9.94
CA LYS A 24 21.96 -2.95 9.15
C LYS A 24 21.86 -2.74 7.63
N LEU A 25 20.99 -1.82 7.15
CA LEU A 25 20.93 -1.41 5.74
C LEU A 25 22.13 -0.52 5.34
N PHE A 26 22.73 0.08 6.33
CA PHE A 26 23.88 0.98 6.26
C PHE A 26 25.06 0.42 5.46
N TYR A 27 25.53 -0.79 5.80
CA TYR A 27 26.72 -1.37 5.17
C TYR A 27 26.49 -1.78 3.71
N GLY A 28 25.27 -2.19 3.35
CA GLY A 28 24.93 -2.57 1.98
C GLY A 28 24.92 -1.38 1.02
N THR A 29 24.28 -0.28 1.41
CA THR A 29 24.16 0.92 0.55
C THR A 29 25.47 1.68 0.44
N ALA A 30 26.24 1.80 1.53
CA ALA A 30 27.59 2.37 1.52
C ALA A 30 28.53 1.55 0.63
N GLY A 31 28.44 0.22 0.68
CA GLY A 31 29.19 -0.70 -0.19
C GLY A 31 28.85 -0.49 -1.67
N ILE A 32 27.58 -0.33 -2.02
CA ILE A 32 27.14 -0.07 -3.41
C ILE A 32 27.69 1.28 -3.90
N VAL A 33 27.59 2.34 -3.10
CA VAL A 33 28.12 3.67 -3.49
C VAL A 33 29.61 3.63 -3.67
N LEU A 34 30.33 2.98 -2.74
CA LEU A 34 31.79 2.82 -2.82
C LEU A 34 32.19 1.97 -4.02
N PHE A 35 31.47 0.88 -4.30
CA PHE A 35 31.70 0.04 -5.47
C PHE A 35 31.47 0.79 -6.79
N VAL A 36 30.36 1.54 -6.91
CA VAL A 36 30.08 2.37 -8.07
C VAL A 36 31.13 3.47 -8.22
N TRP A 37 31.55 4.08 -7.11
CA TRP A 37 32.57 5.11 -7.11
C TRP A 37 33.94 4.55 -7.55
N ILE A 38 34.38 3.41 -7.02
CA ILE A 38 35.65 2.74 -7.40
C ILE A 38 35.61 2.30 -8.86
N THR A 39 34.56 1.60 -9.28
CA THR A 39 34.46 1.07 -10.66
C THR A 39 34.31 2.19 -11.68
N GLY A 40 33.57 3.25 -11.37
CA GLY A 40 33.49 4.45 -12.20
C GLY A 40 34.83 5.18 -12.36
N ARG A 41 35.63 5.25 -11.28
CA ARG A 41 36.95 5.88 -11.31
C ARG A 41 37.95 5.15 -12.21
N ILE A 42 37.90 3.84 -12.28
CA ILE A 42 38.85 3.01 -13.04
C ILE A 42 38.59 3.03 -14.55
N ARG A 43 37.31 3.22 -14.98
CA ARG A 43 36.89 2.92 -16.36
C ARG A 43 36.58 4.11 -17.25
N GLN A 44 36.68 5.38 -16.78
CA GLN A 44 36.23 6.53 -17.58
C GLN A 44 37.34 7.52 -17.97
N PRO A 45 37.22 8.21 -19.14
CA PRO A 45 38.18 9.24 -19.57
C PRO A 45 38.19 10.45 -18.65
N TRP A 46 39.34 11.14 -18.55
CA TRP A 46 39.62 12.20 -17.58
C TRP A 46 38.60 13.34 -17.50
N LYS A 47 37.93 13.69 -18.58
CA LYS A 47 36.93 14.79 -18.62
C LYS A 47 35.66 14.47 -17.84
N GLU A 48 35.28 13.20 -17.73
CA GLU A 48 34.07 12.75 -17.04
C GLU A 48 34.36 12.42 -15.55
N LYS A 49 35.62 12.30 -15.14
CA LYS A 49 36.00 12.00 -13.76
C LYS A 49 35.60 13.09 -12.75
N ARG A 50 35.45 14.36 -13.19
CA ARG A 50 35.06 15.47 -12.30
C ARG A 50 33.69 15.25 -11.65
N LEU A 51 32.75 14.65 -12.37
CA LEU A 51 31.40 14.39 -11.84
C LEU A 51 31.42 13.32 -10.73
N PHE A 52 32.29 12.29 -10.83
CA PHE A 52 32.42 11.26 -9.81
C PHE A 52 32.91 11.79 -8.46
N TRP A 53 33.63 12.92 -8.44
CA TRP A 53 34.02 13.58 -7.19
C TRP A 53 32.83 14.26 -6.50
N LEU A 54 31.78 14.60 -7.23
CA LEU A 54 30.57 15.19 -6.67
C LEU A 54 29.58 14.15 -6.10
N LEU A 55 29.68 12.87 -6.49
CA LEU A 55 28.76 11.83 -5.99
C LEU A 55 28.74 11.70 -4.46
N PRO A 56 29.87 11.69 -3.74
CA PRO A 56 29.87 11.68 -2.28
C PRO A 56 29.17 12.92 -1.68
N VAL A 57 29.30 14.09 -2.32
CA VAL A 57 28.65 15.32 -1.86
C VAL A 57 27.12 15.17 -1.97
N PHE A 58 26.62 14.67 -3.10
CA PHE A 58 25.17 14.42 -3.26
C PHE A 58 24.68 13.35 -2.30
N PHE A 59 25.45 12.30 -2.04
CA PHE A 59 25.10 11.28 -1.06
C PHE A 59 24.97 11.88 0.34
N VAL A 60 25.98 12.63 0.81
CA VAL A 60 25.95 13.29 2.11
C VAL A 60 24.82 14.33 2.19
N SER A 61 24.57 15.09 1.12
CA SER A 61 23.48 16.06 1.11
C SER A 61 22.11 15.38 1.25
N GLY A 62 21.89 14.24 0.60
CA GLY A 62 20.68 13.44 0.75
C GLY A 62 20.47 12.96 2.19
N PHE A 63 21.54 12.47 2.82
CA PHE A 63 21.53 12.08 4.24
C PHE A 63 21.15 13.26 5.15
N VAL A 64 21.88 14.37 5.04
CA VAL A 64 21.70 15.54 5.92
C VAL A 64 20.30 16.13 5.78
N ILE A 65 19.77 16.25 4.54
CA ILE A 65 18.44 16.81 4.30
C ILE A 65 17.36 15.91 4.90
N PHE A 66 17.50 14.59 4.75
CA PHE A 66 16.55 13.65 5.36
C PHE A 66 16.61 13.68 6.89
N ASP A 67 17.80 13.63 7.48
CA ASP A 67 18.00 13.64 8.93
C ASP A 67 17.44 14.91 9.56
N HIS A 68 17.70 16.07 8.94
CA HIS A 68 17.12 17.34 9.37
C HIS A 68 15.59 17.34 9.32
N ALA A 69 15.00 16.89 8.20
CA ALA A 69 13.56 16.81 8.04
C ALA A 69 12.92 15.81 9.03
N MET A 70 13.59 14.69 9.30
CA MET A 70 13.13 13.69 10.27
C MET A 70 13.18 14.24 11.71
N THR A 71 14.24 14.96 12.05
CA THR A 71 14.41 15.58 13.37
C THR A 71 13.31 16.61 13.63
N ASP A 72 12.99 17.43 12.61
CA ASP A 72 11.94 18.45 12.72
C ASP A 72 10.54 17.83 12.97
N VAL A 73 10.22 16.71 12.33
CA VAL A 73 8.93 16.01 12.53
C VAL A 73 8.92 15.14 13.79
N LYS A 74 10.08 14.60 14.22
CA LYS A 74 10.19 13.80 15.46
C LYS A 74 10.10 14.64 16.74
N ASP A 75 10.36 15.94 16.66
CA ASP A 75 10.24 16.84 17.80
C ASP A 75 8.77 16.90 18.27
N ALA A 76 8.50 16.16 19.32
CA ALA A 76 7.16 15.88 19.83
C ALA A 76 6.94 16.45 21.24
N SER A 77 7.64 17.55 21.55
CA SER A 77 7.61 18.21 22.86
C SER A 77 6.24 18.76 23.25
N MET A 78 5.30 18.85 22.29
CA MET A 78 3.98 19.50 22.47
C MET A 78 2.82 18.50 22.50
N GLU A 79 3.07 17.18 22.62
CA GLU A 79 2.01 16.17 22.74
C GLU A 79 1.13 16.40 23.96
N ASN A 80 -0.18 16.22 23.81
CA ASN A 80 -1.20 16.42 24.84
C ASN A 80 -1.29 17.88 25.37
N GLN A 81 -0.72 18.84 24.64
CA GLN A 81 -0.88 20.24 25.01
C GLN A 81 -2.04 20.88 24.23
N PHE A 82 -2.83 21.68 24.95
CA PHE A 82 -3.85 22.52 24.36
C PHE A 82 -3.18 23.73 23.70
N ILE A 83 -3.40 23.91 22.42
CA ILE A 83 -2.83 25.04 21.68
C ILE A 83 -3.91 25.82 20.92
N HIS A 84 -3.57 27.05 20.62
CA HIS A 84 -4.27 27.95 19.71
C HIS A 84 -3.32 28.28 18.57
N THR A 85 -3.68 27.93 17.34
CA THR A 85 -2.80 28.13 16.19
C THR A 85 -3.57 28.55 14.95
N ARG A 86 -2.87 29.21 14.02
CA ARG A 86 -3.42 29.67 12.77
C ARG A 86 -2.61 29.08 11.61
N GLY A 87 -3.30 28.71 10.53
CA GLY A 87 -2.65 28.21 9.33
C GLY A 87 -3.57 28.18 8.12
N MET A 88 -2.98 28.11 6.94
CA MET A 88 -3.71 28.03 5.68
C MET A 88 -4.03 26.58 5.32
N ILE A 89 -5.26 26.32 4.88
CA ILE A 89 -5.68 25.01 4.39
C ILE A 89 -4.98 24.72 3.06
N CYS A 90 -4.10 23.73 3.04
CA CYS A 90 -3.43 23.29 1.82
C CYS A 90 -4.05 22.04 1.18
N GLN A 91 -4.76 21.23 1.98
CA GLN A 91 -5.46 20.03 1.49
C GLN A 91 -6.72 19.79 2.32
N SER A 92 -7.79 19.35 1.65
CA SER A 92 -9.04 18.94 2.29
C SER A 92 -9.48 17.64 1.64
N GLU A 93 -9.74 16.61 2.47
CA GLU A 93 -10.12 15.27 2.04
C GLU A 93 -11.31 14.81 2.88
N ALA A 94 -12.46 14.64 2.24
CA ALA A 94 -13.63 14.08 2.92
C ALA A 94 -13.39 12.60 3.21
N LYS A 95 -13.67 12.18 4.44
CA LYS A 95 -13.72 10.80 4.88
C LYS A 95 -15.17 10.42 5.16
N GLU A 96 -15.40 9.17 5.52
CA GLU A 96 -16.75 8.65 5.75
C GLU A 96 -17.54 9.49 6.78
N LYS A 97 -16.95 9.77 7.93
CA LYS A 97 -17.57 10.52 9.05
C LYS A 97 -16.99 11.91 9.30
N THR A 98 -15.80 12.20 8.79
CA THR A 98 -15.03 13.41 9.12
C THR A 98 -14.44 14.05 7.88
N LEU A 99 -14.06 15.32 7.99
CA LEU A 99 -13.27 16.05 7.02
C LEU A 99 -11.83 16.15 7.52
N ALA A 100 -10.89 15.52 6.81
CA ALA A 100 -9.46 15.62 7.11
C ALA A 100 -8.87 16.84 6.39
N VAL A 101 -8.47 17.84 7.16
CA VAL A 101 -7.94 19.13 6.67
C VAL A 101 -6.49 19.25 7.07
N THR A 102 -5.59 19.50 6.11
CA THR A 102 -4.18 19.74 6.40
C THR A 102 -3.89 21.23 6.35
N LEU A 103 -3.38 21.77 7.44
CA LEU A 103 -2.85 23.12 7.50
C LEU A 103 -1.37 23.11 7.09
N SER A 104 -1.00 24.08 6.27
CA SER A 104 0.40 24.50 6.10
C SER A 104 0.70 25.62 7.09
N ASP A 105 1.96 25.69 7.50
CA ASP A 105 2.50 26.81 8.27
C ASP A 105 1.79 27.09 9.61
N ALA A 106 1.17 26.05 10.23
CA ALA A 106 0.62 26.18 11.58
C ALA A 106 1.75 26.50 12.58
N ASP A 107 1.60 27.60 13.34
CA ASP A 107 2.59 27.97 14.33
C ASP A 107 2.45 27.09 15.58
N ILE A 108 3.42 26.23 15.78
CA ILE A 108 3.52 25.35 16.94
C ILE A 108 4.81 25.70 17.67
N ASN A 109 4.70 26.42 18.78
CA ASN A 109 5.83 26.86 19.60
C ASN A 109 6.89 27.64 18.81
N GLY A 110 6.46 28.62 17.98
CA GLY A 110 7.35 29.45 17.17
C GLY A 110 7.94 28.75 15.94
N ARG A 111 7.52 27.53 15.64
CA ARG A 111 7.93 26.79 14.44
C ARG A 111 6.72 26.51 13.55
N LYS A 112 6.88 26.81 12.27
CA LYS A 112 5.86 26.49 11.26
C LYS A 112 5.89 25.00 10.92
N LYS A 113 4.80 24.29 11.27
CA LYS A 113 4.65 22.85 11.00
C LYS A 113 3.35 22.57 10.25
N LYS A 114 3.29 21.42 9.58
CA LYS A 114 2.03 20.90 9.04
C LYS A 114 1.24 20.24 10.15
N LEU A 115 -0.05 20.57 10.22
CA LEU A 115 -1.00 20.04 11.21
C LEU A 115 -2.18 19.39 10.48
N LEU A 116 -2.54 18.18 10.87
CA LEU A 116 -3.74 17.50 10.37
C LEU A 116 -4.89 17.73 11.35
N LEU A 117 -6.01 18.19 10.83
CA LEU A 117 -7.24 18.39 11.57
C LEU A 117 -8.27 17.35 11.15
N TYR A 118 -8.98 16.77 12.12
CA TYR A 118 -10.21 16.02 11.87
C TYR A 118 -11.39 16.87 12.32
N MET A 119 -12.14 17.40 11.36
CA MET A 119 -13.30 18.27 11.55
C MET A 119 -14.59 17.51 11.23
N GLU A 120 -15.73 18.09 11.55
CA GLU A 120 -17.03 17.61 11.10
C GLU A 120 -17.11 17.58 9.56
N LYS A 121 -17.80 16.59 9.01
CA LYS A 121 -17.87 16.36 7.54
C LYS A 121 -18.37 17.58 6.78
N ASP A 122 -19.33 18.31 7.39
CA ASP A 122 -20.00 19.45 6.78
C ASP A 122 -19.36 20.80 7.14
N ALA A 123 -18.16 20.81 7.70
CA ALA A 123 -17.45 22.04 8.04
C ALA A 123 -17.28 22.94 6.80
N PRO A 124 -17.72 24.22 6.82
CA PRO A 124 -17.74 25.12 5.66
C PRO A 124 -16.36 25.72 5.36
N VAL A 125 -15.35 24.88 5.27
CA VAL A 125 -13.96 25.26 5.00
C VAL A 125 -13.52 24.79 3.61
N ALA A 126 -12.61 25.54 2.99
CA ALA A 126 -12.12 25.25 1.66
C ALA A 126 -10.59 25.36 1.58
N VAL A 127 -10.00 24.71 0.60
CA VAL A 127 -8.56 24.84 0.30
C VAL A 127 -8.24 26.31 0.02
N GLY A 128 -7.20 26.84 0.67
CA GLY A 128 -6.78 28.23 0.60
C GLY A 128 -7.35 29.12 1.71
N ASP A 129 -8.34 28.68 2.46
CA ASP A 129 -8.83 29.44 3.61
C ASP A 129 -7.77 29.50 4.71
N ASP A 130 -7.69 30.63 5.37
CA ASP A 130 -6.85 30.85 6.53
C ASP A 130 -7.72 30.71 7.78
N ILE A 131 -7.43 29.70 8.58
CA ILE A 131 -8.23 29.37 9.75
C ILE A 131 -7.41 29.41 11.03
N GLU A 132 -8.08 29.79 12.08
CA GLU A 132 -7.58 29.75 13.44
C GLU A 132 -8.30 28.62 14.18
N VAL A 133 -7.53 27.73 14.83
CA VAL A 133 -8.05 26.52 15.47
C VAL A 133 -7.50 26.39 16.86
N ARG A 134 -8.30 25.75 17.75
CA ARG A 134 -7.91 25.45 19.12
C ARG A 134 -8.24 24.00 19.46
N GLY A 135 -7.37 23.35 20.18
CA GLY A 135 -7.55 21.96 20.60
C GLY A 135 -6.26 21.34 21.10
N ILE A 136 -6.35 20.07 21.44
CA ILE A 136 -5.23 19.26 21.94
C ILE A 136 -4.45 18.66 20.77
N LEU A 137 -3.12 18.73 20.85
CA LEU A 137 -2.24 18.07 19.88
C LEU A 137 -2.05 16.60 20.25
N GLU A 138 -2.39 15.73 19.31
CA GLU A 138 -2.18 14.29 19.40
C GLU A 138 -1.08 13.85 18.44
N LYS A 139 -0.31 12.83 18.80
CA LYS A 139 0.58 12.17 17.86
C LYS A 139 -0.18 11.14 17.02
N PRO A 140 0.17 10.98 15.74
CA PRO A 140 -0.32 9.83 14.98
C PRO A 140 0.09 8.51 15.64
N GLU A 141 -0.84 7.57 15.71
CA GLU A 141 -0.60 6.24 16.29
C GLU A 141 0.48 5.48 15.55
N ARG A 142 1.30 4.75 16.31
CA ARG A 142 2.26 3.79 15.77
C ARG A 142 1.60 2.42 15.64
N ALA A 143 2.10 1.60 14.72
CA ALA A 143 1.74 0.21 14.70
C ALA A 143 2.17 -0.47 16.00
N SER A 144 1.22 -1.09 16.69
CA SER A 144 1.46 -1.88 17.90
C SER A 144 1.59 -3.38 17.59
N ASN A 145 1.01 -3.81 16.46
CA ASN A 145 1.09 -5.20 16.03
C ASN A 145 1.94 -5.36 14.76
N PRO A 146 2.60 -6.51 14.59
CA PRO A 146 3.26 -6.86 13.32
C PRO A 146 2.27 -6.83 12.15
N GLY A 147 2.66 -6.19 11.04
CA GLY A 147 1.83 -6.06 9.84
C GLY A 147 0.75 -4.97 9.90
N GLN A 148 0.49 -4.38 11.06
CA GLN A 148 -0.45 -3.27 11.21
C GLN A 148 0.06 -2.02 10.48
N PHE A 149 -0.88 -1.22 9.97
CA PHE A 149 -0.56 0.05 9.34
C PHE A 149 0.05 1.04 10.34
N ASP A 150 1.27 1.52 10.05
CA ASP A 150 1.96 2.53 10.89
C ASP A 150 1.54 3.95 10.49
N GLY A 151 0.52 4.45 11.17
CA GLY A 151 0.01 5.81 10.97
C GLY A 151 1.09 6.87 11.22
N ALA A 152 1.94 6.69 12.23
CA ALA A 152 3.01 7.63 12.54
C ALA A 152 4.00 7.77 11.38
N SER A 153 4.46 6.67 10.81
CA SER A 153 5.36 6.70 9.64
C SER A 153 4.67 7.28 8.41
N TYR A 154 3.39 6.96 8.19
CA TYR A 154 2.61 7.51 7.09
C TYR A 154 2.46 9.02 7.16
N TYR A 155 2.03 9.57 8.30
CA TYR A 155 1.85 11.02 8.44
C TYR A 155 3.18 11.77 8.48
N ARG A 156 4.23 11.20 9.09
CA ARG A 156 5.60 11.74 8.98
C ARG A 156 6.07 11.86 7.54
N SER A 157 5.78 10.85 6.72
CA SER A 157 6.15 10.88 5.30
C SER A 157 5.50 12.04 4.52
N LYS A 158 4.39 12.57 5.03
CA LYS A 158 3.71 13.78 4.52
C LYS A 158 4.21 15.07 5.18
N GLY A 159 5.12 14.97 6.15
CA GLY A 159 5.63 16.08 6.94
C GLY A 159 4.65 16.54 8.04
N ILE A 160 3.68 15.70 8.41
CA ILE A 160 2.69 15.98 9.47
C ILE A 160 3.25 15.43 10.78
N ALA A 161 3.45 16.30 11.75
CA ALA A 161 3.97 15.96 13.08
C ALA A 161 2.85 15.63 14.07
N TYR A 162 1.72 16.33 13.98
CA TYR A 162 0.61 16.25 14.91
C TYR A 162 -0.73 16.16 14.21
N ILE A 163 -1.68 15.59 14.92
CA ILE A 163 -3.11 15.55 14.59
C ILE A 163 -3.84 16.35 15.65
N MET A 164 -4.95 17.00 15.28
CA MET A 164 -5.83 17.70 16.21
C MET A 164 -7.29 17.45 15.84
N ARG A 165 -8.12 17.24 16.83
CA ARG A 165 -9.58 17.38 16.73
C ARG A 165 -9.94 18.71 17.34
N PRO A 166 -10.25 19.73 16.55
CA PRO A 166 -10.46 21.07 17.08
C PRO A 166 -11.76 21.15 17.88
N ASP A 167 -11.68 21.73 19.10
CA ASP A 167 -12.85 22.09 19.91
C ASP A 167 -13.60 23.29 19.33
N GLY A 168 -12.94 24.07 18.48
CA GLY A 168 -13.52 25.21 17.79
C GLY A 168 -12.55 25.78 16.75
N TYR A 169 -13.12 26.41 15.73
CA TYR A 169 -12.35 27.07 14.67
C TYR A 169 -13.04 28.34 14.21
N THR A 170 -12.26 29.27 13.65
CA THR A 170 -12.75 30.48 13.02
C THR A 170 -12.06 30.70 11.68
N ILE A 171 -12.82 31.09 10.65
CA ILE A 171 -12.27 31.42 9.33
C ILE A 171 -11.85 32.89 9.37
N VAL A 172 -10.55 33.14 9.38
CA VAL A 172 -9.96 34.49 9.44
C VAL A 172 -9.93 35.14 8.06
N GLY A 173 -9.71 34.35 7.01
CA GLY A 173 -9.64 34.83 5.65
C GLY A 173 -10.03 33.76 4.63
N LYS A 174 -10.73 34.19 3.56
CA LYS A 174 -11.01 33.31 2.41
C LYS A 174 -9.90 33.41 1.38
N GLY A 175 -9.30 32.28 1.05
CA GLY A 175 -8.19 32.22 0.11
C GLY A 175 -8.63 32.28 -1.34
N ASN A 176 -7.98 33.15 -2.11
CA ASN A 176 -8.08 33.20 -3.58
C ASN A 176 -6.78 32.72 -4.25
N SER A 177 -6.14 31.71 -3.67
CA SER A 177 -4.90 31.15 -4.19
C SER A 177 -5.13 30.26 -5.42
N TYR A 178 -4.08 30.04 -6.21
CA TYR A 178 -4.16 29.14 -7.36
C TYR A 178 -4.61 27.70 -6.99
N PRO A 179 -4.12 27.09 -5.90
CA PRO A 179 -4.67 25.79 -5.42
C PRO A 179 -6.17 25.84 -5.09
N ALA A 180 -6.66 26.96 -4.52
CA ALA A 180 -8.09 27.13 -4.23
C ALA A 180 -8.94 27.15 -5.52
N LEU A 181 -8.45 27.79 -6.58
CA LEU A 181 -9.10 27.77 -7.90
C LEU A 181 -9.15 26.33 -8.44
N LEU A 182 -8.06 25.59 -8.35
CA LEU A 182 -8.00 24.21 -8.83
C LEU A 182 -8.90 23.27 -8.01
N ASP A 183 -9.05 23.49 -6.70
CA ASP A 183 -10.00 22.74 -5.87
C ASP A 183 -11.46 23.02 -6.27
N LYS A 184 -11.80 24.27 -6.59
CA LYS A 184 -13.11 24.62 -7.15
C LYS A 184 -13.36 23.91 -8.48
N ILE A 185 -12.36 23.85 -9.36
CA ILE A 185 -12.44 23.12 -10.63
C ILE A 185 -12.63 21.62 -10.37
N LYS A 186 -11.88 21.04 -9.42
CA LYS A 186 -12.04 19.65 -9.01
C LYS A 186 -13.46 19.36 -8.54
N LYS A 187 -13.99 20.14 -7.61
CA LYS A 187 -15.36 20.02 -7.08
C LYS A 187 -16.42 20.16 -8.18
N PHE A 188 -16.23 21.10 -9.10
CA PHE A 188 -17.11 21.25 -10.26
C PHE A 188 -17.17 19.96 -11.10
N TRP A 189 -16.03 19.38 -11.44
CA TRP A 189 -16.01 18.12 -12.20
C TRP A 189 -16.60 16.96 -11.42
N CYS A 190 -16.33 16.85 -10.12
CA CYS A 190 -16.94 15.82 -9.27
C CYS A 190 -18.47 15.90 -9.30
N GLY A 191 -19.05 17.10 -9.13
CA GLY A 191 -20.50 17.30 -9.22
C GLY A 191 -21.07 17.02 -10.62
N ARG A 192 -20.27 17.31 -11.67
CA ARG A 192 -20.69 16.97 -13.04
C ARG A 192 -20.81 15.47 -13.26
N TYR A 193 -19.84 14.67 -12.81
CA TYR A 193 -19.92 13.20 -12.95
C TYR A 193 -21.09 12.62 -12.16
N GLN A 194 -21.40 13.15 -10.98
CA GLN A 194 -22.58 12.74 -10.22
C GLN A 194 -23.92 13.03 -10.92
N SER A 195 -23.98 14.07 -11.77
CA SER A 195 -25.23 14.46 -12.44
C SER A 195 -25.68 13.52 -13.56
N PHE A 196 -24.82 12.64 -14.08
CA PHE A 196 -25.14 11.75 -15.19
C PHE A 196 -24.68 10.29 -15.02
N LEU A 197 -23.99 9.96 -13.94
CA LEU A 197 -23.62 8.58 -13.57
C LEU A 197 -24.33 8.20 -12.28
N ASN A 198 -24.50 6.89 -12.04
CA ASN A 198 -24.92 6.38 -10.74
C ASN A 198 -23.81 6.61 -9.69
N GLU A 199 -24.16 6.53 -8.41
CA GLU A 199 -23.23 6.82 -7.30
C GLU A 199 -21.95 5.96 -7.35
N GLU A 200 -22.08 4.67 -7.63
CA GLU A 200 -20.99 3.72 -7.66
C GLU A 200 -20.00 4.04 -8.79
N ASP A 201 -20.49 4.24 -10.02
CA ASP A 201 -19.64 4.57 -11.17
C ASP A 201 -19.04 5.98 -11.02
N ALA A 202 -19.82 6.95 -10.54
CA ALA A 202 -19.34 8.30 -10.26
C ALA A 202 -18.21 8.29 -9.24
N GLY A 203 -18.30 7.47 -8.18
CA GLY A 203 -17.24 7.27 -7.18
C GLY A 203 -15.94 6.77 -7.82
N VAL A 204 -16.01 5.77 -8.69
CA VAL A 204 -14.82 5.24 -9.41
C VAL A 204 -14.26 6.27 -10.39
N VAL A 205 -15.10 6.95 -11.19
CA VAL A 205 -14.64 7.99 -12.13
C VAL A 205 -13.94 9.14 -11.40
N ARG A 206 -14.50 9.59 -10.26
CA ARG A 206 -13.91 10.63 -9.41
C ARG A 206 -12.55 10.18 -8.86
N ALA A 207 -12.46 8.96 -8.30
CA ALA A 207 -11.21 8.42 -7.80
C ALA A 207 -10.13 8.39 -8.90
N VAL A 208 -10.46 7.90 -10.10
CA VAL A 208 -9.54 7.74 -11.23
C VAL A 208 -9.11 9.07 -11.84
N LEU A 209 -10.04 10.03 -12.02
CA LEU A 209 -9.75 11.29 -12.72
C LEU A 209 -9.33 12.44 -11.78
N THR A 210 -9.87 12.51 -10.58
CA THR A 210 -9.61 13.63 -9.67
C THR A 210 -8.85 13.24 -8.40
N GLY A 211 -8.64 11.93 -8.19
CA GLY A 211 -8.03 11.41 -6.97
C GLY A 211 -8.93 11.49 -5.74
N ASP A 212 -10.22 11.82 -5.93
CA ASP A 212 -11.19 11.93 -4.85
C ASP A 212 -11.88 10.58 -4.62
N LYS A 213 -11.59 9.96 -3.47
CA LYS A 213 -12.14 8.66 -3.07
C LYS A 213 -13.25 8.75 -2.02
N ALA A 214 -13.67 9.96 -1.65
CA ALA A 214 -14.57 10.19 -0.51
C ALA A 214 -15.93 9.48 -0.63
N GLU A 215 -16.42 9.32 -1.84
CA GLU A 215 -17.72 8.69 -2.13
C GLU A 215 -17.58 7.39 -2.93
N MET A 216 -16.41 6.75 -2.83
CA MET A 216 -16.21 5.45 -3.44
C MET A 216 -16.82 4.37 -2.54
N ASP A 217 -17.60 3.46 -3.14
CA ASP A 217 -18.14 2.30 -2.44
C ASP A 217 -17.03 1.43 -1.85
N GLU A 218 -17.12 1.16 -0.55
CA GLU A 218 -16.12 0.40 0.19
C GLU A 218 -15.95 -1.02 -0.37
N LYS A 219 -17.05 -1.67 -0.79
CA LYS A 219 -17.00 -3.02 -1.37
C LYS A 219 -16.20 -3.04 -2.67
N THR A 220 -16.39 -2.01 -3.51
CA THR A 220 -15.63 -1.86 -4.76
C THR A 220 -14.15 -1.60 -4.50
N GLU A 221 -13.79 -0.76 -3.51
CA GLU A 221 -12.39 -0.55 -3.13
C GLU A 221 -11.76 -1.84 -2.61
N GLN A 222 -12.43 -2.56 -1.71
CA GLN A 222 -11.97 -3.85 -1.18
C GLN A 222 -11.77 -4.89 -2.29
N LEU A 223 -12.71 -4.99 -3.22
CA LEU A 223 -12.61 -5.89 -4.37
C LEU A 223 -11.33 -5.63 -5.18
N TYR A 224 -11.01 -4.36 -5.45
CA TYR A 224 -9.81 -3.98 -6.22
C TYR A 224 -8.51 -4.19 -5.42
N ILE A 225 -8.55 -4.01 -4.09
CA ILE A 225 -7.42 -4.32 -3.20
C ILE A 225 -7.14 -5.82 -3.21
N GLN A 226 -8.15 -6.65 -2.96
CA GLN A 226 -8.01 -8.11 -2.93
C GLN A 226 -7.57 -8.68 -4.29
N ALA A 227 -8.07 -8.11 -5.38
CA ALA A 227 -7.68 -8.47 -6.74
C ALA A 227 -6.28 -7.96 -7.16
N GLY A 228 -5.62 -7.13 -6.34
CA GLY A 228 -4.27 -6.59 -6.62
C GLY A 228 -4.24 -5.51 -7.71
N ILE A 229 -5.38 -4.89 -8.01
CA ILE A 229 -5.49 -3.82 -9.02
C ILE A 229 -5.84 -2.45 -8.45
N VAL A 230 -5.68 -2.26 -7.13
CA VAL A 230 -5.97 -0.98 -6.45
C VAL A 230 -5.22 0.22 -7.07
N HIS A 231 -4.08 -0.01 -7.69
CA HIS A 231 -3.31 1.00 -8.40
C HIS A 231 -4.04 1.62 -9.60
N VAL A 232 -5.09 0.98 -10.11
CA VAL A 232 -5.98 1.51 -11.14
C VAL A 232 -6.83 2.65 -10.62
N LEU A 233 -7.21 2.63 -9.34
CA LEU A 233 -7.94 3.70 -8.65
C LEU A 233 -7.05 4.88 -8.27
N ALA A 234 -5.74 4.72 -8.33
CA ALA A 234 -4.79 5.80 -8.07
C ALA A 234 -4.42 6.49 -9.38
N ILE A 235 -4.19 7.80 -9.31
CA ILE A 235 -3.69 8.53 -10.48
C ILE A 235 -2.28 8.04 -10.78
N SER A 236 -2.12 7.38 -11.90
CA SER A 236 -0.89 6.74 -12.33
C SER A 236 -0.14 7.56 -13.39
N GLY A 237 1.12 7.16 -13.66
CA GLY A 237 1.89 7.73 -14.76
C GLY A 237 1.23 7.56 -16.13
N LEU A 238 0.38 6.54 -16.28
CA LEU A 238 -0.42 6.33 -17.49
C LEU A 238 -1.46 7.44 -17.68
N HIS A 239 -2.21 7.79 -16.63
CA HIS A 239 -3.19 8.88 -16.65
C HIS A 239 -2.54 10.21 -17.02
N ILE A 240 -1.42 10.56 -16.38
CA ILE A 240 -0.64 11.77 -16.69
C ILE A 240 -0.17 11.77 -18.16
N SER A 241 0.31 10.63 -18.65
CA SER A 241 0.77 10.50 -20.02
C SER A 241 -0.37 10.63 -21.03
N ILE A 242 -1.52 10.00 -20.78
CA ILE A 242 -2.71 10.08 -21.64
C ILE A 242 -3.19 11.54 -21.71
N ILE A 243 -3.44 12.17 -20.56
CA ILE A 243 -3.92 13.56 -20.50
C ILE A 243 -2.94 14.50 -21.18
N GLY A 244 -1.67 14.47 -20.78
CA GLY A 244 -0.65 15.38 -21.28
C GLY A 244 -0.36 15.23 -22.77
N MET A 245 -0.26 13.98 -23.26
CA MET A 245 -0.02 13.73 -24.68
C MET A 245 -1.25 14.01 -25.54
N SER A 246 -2.46 13.78 -25.04
CA SER A 246 -3.70 14.15 -25.73
C SER A 246 -3.79 15.65 -25.94
N VAL A 247 -3.53 16.43 -24.87
CA VAL A 247 -3.49 17.90 -24.94
C VAL A 247 -2.38 18.36 -25.89
N TYR A 248 -1.17 17.83 -25.78
CA TYR A 248 -0.06 18.16 -26.67
C TYR A 248 -0.41 17.90 -28.16
N THR A 249 -1.01 16.74 -28.45
CA THR A 249 -1.38 16.37 -29.80
C THR A 249 -2.52 17.21 -30.35
N LEU A 250 -3.52 17.54 -29.50
CA LEU A 250 -4.63 18.42 -29.85
C LEU A 250 -4.13 19.83 -30.22
N LEU A 251 -3.28 20.42 -29.38
CA LEU A 251 -2.71 21.75 -29.62
C LEU A 251 -1.91 21.79 -30.94
N LYS A 252 -1.15 20.73 -31.25
CA LYS A 252 -0.47 20.60 -32.53
C LYS A 252 -1.44 20.54 -33.71
N ARG A 253 -2.56 19.80 -33.56
CA ARG A 253 -3.59 19.74 -34.63
C ARG A 253 -4.29 21.07 -34.83
N LEU A 254 -4.43 21.86 -33.78
CA LEU A 254 -4.98 23.22 -33.83
C LEU A 254 -3.98 24.27 -34.37
N GLY A 255 -2.79 23.84 -34.82
CA GLY A 255 -1.79 24.74 -35.41
C GLY A 255 -0.85 25.42 -34.43
N VAL A 256 -0.92 25.09 -33.12
CA VAL A 256 0.04 25.62 -32.14
C VAL A 256 1.42 25.01 -32.41
N GLY A 257 2.44 25.85 -32.52
CA GLY A 257 3.80 25.38 -32.77
C GLY A 257 4.34 24.44 -31.69
N LEU A 258 5.36 23.64 -32.02
CA LEU A 258 5.93 22.60 -31.15
C LEU A 258 6.26 23.10 -29.74
N LYS A 259 6.94 24.27 -29.65
CA LYS A 259 7.33 24.86 -28.36
C LYS A 259 6.13 25.32 -27.54
N GLY A 260 5.16 25.99 -28.18
CA GLY A 260 3.93 26.42 -27.52
C GLY A 260 3.09 25.24 -27.03
N SER A 261 2.94 24.19 -27.85
CA SER A 261 2.26 22.96 -27.46
C SER A 261 2.94 22.27 -26.27
N ALA A 262 4.29 22.24 -26.24
CA ALA A 262 5.05 21.67 -25.13
C ALA A 262 4.88 22.46 -23.82
N CYS A 263 4.96 23.81 -23.89
CA CYS A 263 4.77 24.66 -22.71
C CYS A 263 3.36 24.56 -22.15
N LEU A 264 2.33 24.66 -23.02
CA LEU A 264 0.94 24.66 -22.56
C LEU A 264 0.51 23.28 -22.03
N SER A 265 0.91 22.19 -22.69
CA SER A 265 0.66 20.85 -22.16
C SER A 265 1.40 20.58 -20.85
N GLY A 266 2.64 21.08 -20.70
CA GLY A 266 3.39 21.03 -19.45
C GLY A 266 2.69 21.77 -18.32
N PHE A 267 2.20 22.99 -18.58
CA PHE A 267 1.44 23.79 -17.61
C PHE A 267 0.13 23.09 -17.18
N ILE A 268 -0.63 22.53 -18.13
CA ILE A 268 -1.89 21.82 -17.83
C ILE A 268 -1.60 20.58 -16.98
N VAL A 269 -0.56 19.81 -17.29
CA VAL A 269 -0.18 18.62 -16.50
C VAL A 269 0.29 19.01 -15.09
N LEU A 270 1.05 20.11 -14.96
CA LEU A 270 1.44 20.62 -13.65
C LEU A 270 0.22 21.05 -12.82
N SER A 271 -0.71 21.79 -13.44
CA SER A 271 -1.98 22.20 -12.81
C SER A 271 -2.81 21.00 -12.36
N TYR A 272 -2.88 19.96 -13.20
CA TYR A 272 -3.55 18.72 -12.87
C TYR A 272 -2.88 18.00 -11.68
N GLY A 273 -1.54 18.00 -11.61
CA GLY A 273 -0.79 17.48 -10.46
C GLY A 273 -1.13 18.20 -9.15
N VAL A 274 -1.21 19.56 -9.19
CA VAL A 274 -1.64 20.37 -8.03
C VAL A 274 -3.09 20.05 -7.65
N MET A 275 -4.00 20.00 -8.62
CA MET A 275 -5.42 19.70 -8.41
C MET A 275 -5.64 18.36 -7.71
N THR A 276 -4.82 17.38 -8.03
CA THR A 276 -4.92 16.00 -7.49
C THR A 276 -4.10 15.78 -6.21
N GLY A 277 -3.44 16.82 -5.69
CA GLY A 277 -2.70 16.81 -4.42
C GLY A 277 -1.33 16.12 -4.48
N PHE A 278 -0.74 15.91 -5.66
CA PHE A 278 0.59 15.32 -5.84
C PHE A 278 0.80 14.03 -5.04
N GLY A 279 0.01 12.99 -5.32
CA GLY A 279 0.33 11.66 -4.82
C GLY A 279 1.71 11.18 -5.32
N PRO A 280 2.36 10.22 -4.66
CA PRO A 280 3.74 9.81 -4.96
C PRO A 280 3.96 9.42 -6.43
N SER A 281 3.03 8.68 -7.02
CA SER A 281 3.07 8.27 -8.43
C SER A 281 2.81 9.44 -9.39
N THR A 282 1.92 10.36 -9.00
CA THR A 282 1.57 11.55 -9.79
C THR A 282 2.73 12.51 -9.88
N GLU A 283 3.39 12.83 -8.75
CA GLU A 283 4.52 13.77 -8.71
C GLU A 283 5.66 13.30 -9.61
N ARG A 284 6.08 12.03 -9.50
CA ARG A 284 7.09 11.45 -10.39
C ARG A 284 6.69 11.56 -11.87
N ALA A 285 5.44 11.21 -12.19
CA ALA A 285 4.97 11.21 -13.57
C ALA A 285 4.88 12.62 -14.16
N VAL A 286 4.43 13.61 -13.37
CA VAL A 286 4.42 15.02 -13.76
C VAL A 286 5.83 15.52 -14.04
N ILE A 287 6.80 15.26 -13.15
CA ILE A 287 8.20 15.68 -13.36
C ILE A 287 8.77 15.04 -14.64
N MET A 288 8.58 13.73 -14.83
CA MET A 288 9.07 13.04 -16.04
C MET A 288 8.40 13.57 -17.31
N PHE A 289 7.11 13.92 -17.26
CA PHE A 289 6.41 14.53 -18.37
C PHE A 289 6.96 15.93 -18.68
N LEU A 290 7.20 16.75 -17.64
CA LEU A 290 7.79 18.08 -17.81
C LEU A 290 9.21 18.01 -18.40
N VAL A 291 10.03 17.05 -17.96
CA VAL A 291 11.35 16.80 -18.56
C VAL A 291 11.23 16.44 -20.04
N ARG A 292 10.25 15.61 -20.41
CA ARG A 292 9.97 15.25 -21.82
C ARG A 292 9.54 16.45 -22.64
N MET A 293 8.64 17.28 -22.12
CA MET A 293 8.21 18.52 -22.80
C MET A 293 9.35 19.53 -22.88
N GLY A 294 10.17 19.64 -21.82
CA GLY A 294 11.40 20.45 -21.85
C GLY A 294 12.39 20.00 -22.92
N ALA A 295 12.57 18.69 -23.11
CA ALA A 295 13.40 18.15 -24.17
C ALA A 295 12.86 18.51 -25.57
N VAL A 296 11.54 18.45 -25.77
CA VAL A 296 10.88 18.90 -27.01
C VAL A 296 11.09 20.41 -27.22
N TYR A 297 10.94 21.24 -26.18
CA TYR A 297 11.13 22.68 -26.26
C TYR A 297 12.55 23.09 -26.63
N LEU A 298 13.54 22.38 -26.03
CA LEU A 298 14.97 22.64 -26.25
C LEU A 298 15.53 21.94 -27.51
N GLY A 299 14.76 21.07 -28.15
CA GLY A 299 15.24 20.26 -29.28
C GLY A 299 16.24 19.18 -28.89
N CYS A 300 16.21 18.72 -27.63
CA CYS A 300 17.11 17.69 -27.11
C CYS A 300 16.45 16.29 -27.13
N THR A 301 17.29 15.24 -27.10
CA THR A 301 16.80 13.87 -26.94
C THR A 301 16.40 13.58 -25.51
N TYR A 302 15.23 12.97 -25.33
CA TYR A 302 14.76 12.50 -24.02
C TYR A 302 15.44 11.19 -23.65
N ASP A 303 16.14 11.15 -22.51
CA ASP A 303 16.67 9.92 -21.92
C ASP A 303 15.85 9.51 -20.69
N PHE A 304 15.24 8.35 -20.77
CA PHE A 304 14.29 7.83 -19.79
C PHE A 304 14.91 7.65 -18.39
N LEU A 305 16.12 7.06 -18.28
CA LEU A 305 16.76 6.81 -16.99
C LEU A 305 17.26 8.10 -16.32
N SER A 306 17.77 9.04 -17.12
CA SER A 306 18.13 10.37 -16.62
C SER A 306 16.90 11.13 -16.12
N ALA A 307 15.77 11.06 -16.83
CA ALA A 307 14.53 11.68 -16.40
C ALA A 307 13.97 11.04 -15.11
N LEU A 308 14.06 9.72 -14.99
CA LEU A 308 13.64 9.01 -13.77
C LEU A 308 14.50 9.40 -12.57
N SER A 309 15.82 9.41 -12.72
CA SER A 309 16.74 9.82 -11.64
C SER A 309 16.60 11.30 -11.27
N PHE A 310 16.35 12.16 -12.25
CA PHE A 310 16.07 13.57 -12.01
C PHE A 310 14.73 13.75 -11.27
N SER A 311 13.72 12.95 -11.58
CA SER A 311 12.46 12.97 -10.84
C SER A 311 12.64 12.50 -9.39
N ALA A 312 13.48 11.50 -9.14
CA ALA A 312 13.82 11.08 -7.78
C ALA A 312 14.56 12.19 -7.01
N LEU A 313 15.52 12.84 -7.65
CA LEU A 313 16.26 13.96 -7.05
C LEU A 313 15.30 15.09 -6.64
N ILE A 314 14.43 15.56 -7.55
CA ILE A 314 13.47 16.63 -7.24
C ILE A 314 12.54 16.19 -6.11
N LEU A 315 11.96 14.97 -6.19
CA LEU A 315 11.04 14.45 -5.19
C LEU A 315 11.68 14.43 -3.80
N PHE A 316 12.89 13.89 -3.66
CA PHE A 316 13.54 13.74 -2.36
C PHE A 316 14.23 15.02 -1.85
N VAL A 317 14.49 15.99 -2.72
CA VAL A 317 14.90 17.33 -2.29
C VAL A 317 13.70 18.12 -1.76
N SER A 318 12.56 18.07 -2.46
CA SER A 318 11.35 18.78 -2.06
C SER A 318 10.61 18.13 -0.88
N ARG A 319 10.64 16.79 -0.81
CA ARG A 319 9.96 15.99 0.22
C ARG A 319 10.82 14.80 0.65
N PRO A 320 11.87 15.01 1.44
CA PRO A 320 12.82 13.95 1.79
C PRO A 320 12.17 12.77 2.51
N LEU A 321 11.16 13.01 3.34
CA LEU A 321 10.41 11.97 4.07
C LEU A 321 9.49 11.14 3.18
N SER A 322 9.25 11.52 1.92
CA SER A 322 8.42 10.75 0.98
C SER A 322 8.98 9.34 0.71
N ILE A 323 10.27 9.12 0.95
CA ILE A 323 10.90 7.79 0.86
C ILE A 323 10.28 6.75 1.82
N LEU A 324 9.65 7.19 2.90
CA LEU A 324 8.93 6.32 3.84
C LEU A 324 7.58 5.83 3.26
N GLN A 325 7.11 6.41 2.15
CA GLN A 325 5.86 6.00 1.52
C GLN A 325 6.06 4.77 0.63
N THR A 326 5.32 3.70 0.90
CA THR A 326 5.32 2.49 0.08
C THR A 326 4.97 2.78 -1.39
N GLY A 327 4.05 3.71 -1.64
CA GLY A 327 3.67 4.14 -2.99
C GLY A 327 4.81 4.71 -3.83
N VAL A 328 5.82 5.33 -3.22
CA VAL A 328 7.05 5.78 -3.91
C VAL A 328 7.83 4.57 -4.42
N TRP A 329 8.08 3.58 -3.56
CA TRP A 329 8.82 2.37 -3.90
C TRP A 329 8.15 1.60 -5.03
N PHE A 330 6.84 1.34 -4.93
CA PHE A 330 6.08 0.68 -6.00
C PHE A 330 6.12 1.44 -7.32
N SER A 331 6.02 2.77 -7.26
CA SER A 331 6.03 3.63 -8.44
C SER A 331 7.39 3.58 -9.16
N PHE A 332 8.51 3.67 -8.43
CA PHE A 332 9.84 3.59 -9.01
C PHE A 332 10.18 2.17 -9.48
N ALA A 333 9.84 1.14 -8.70
CA ALA A 333 10.04 -0.26 -9.08
C ALA A 333 9.31 -0.62 -10.37
N ALA A 334 8.04 -0.21 -10.53
CA ALA A 334 7.28 -0.44 -11.75
C ALA A 334 7.92 0.20 -12.98
N VAL A 335 8.38 1.45 -12.85
CA VAL A 335 9.01 2.17 -13.97
C VAL A 335 10.38 1.59 -14.32
N LEU A 336 11.19 1.21 -13.32
CA LEU A 336 12.46 0.51 -13.54
C LEU A 336 12.24 -0.86 -14.18
N SER A 337 11.16 -1.55 -13.81
CA SER A 337 10.82 -2.84 -14.43
C SER A 337 10.54 -2.69 -15.92
N ILE A 338 9.79 -1.66 -16.33
CA ILE A 338 9.53 -1.38 -17.74
C ILE A 338 10.79 -0.92 -18.47
N GLY A 339 11.60 -0.06 -17.85
CA GLY A 339 12.74 0.59 -18.50
C GLY A 339 14.05 -0.22 -18.49
N VAL A 340 14.19 -1.15 -17.56
CA VAL A 340 15.43 -1.93 -17.37
C VAL A 340 15.16 -3.42 -17.38
N LEU A 341 14.23 -3.91 -16.55
CA LEU A 341 14.01 -5.35 -16.39
C LEU A 341 13.39 -5.96 -17.66
N TRP A 342 12.36 -5.35 -18.24
CA TRP A 342 11.75 -5.84 -19.47
C TRP A 342 12.74 -5.92 -20.64
N PRO A 343 13.53 -4.88 -20.98
CA PRO A 343 14.55 -4.98 -22.01
C PRO A 343 15.62 -6.05 -21.73
N ALA A 344 15.94 -6.32 -20.47
CA ALA A 344 16.85 -7.40 -20.09
C ALA A 344 16.22 -8.78 -20.34
N ILE A 345 14.98 -8.99 -19.93
CA ILE A 345 14.21 -10.21 -20.19
C ILE A 345 14.03 -10.42 -21.70
N GLU A 346 13.59 -9.39 -22.44
CA GLU A 346 13.37 -9.46 -23.87
C GLU A 346 14.64 -9.91 -24.63
N LYS A 347 15.83 -9.48 -24.20
CA LYS A 347 17.10 -9.92 -24.81
C LYS A 347 17.43 -11.39 -24.57
N CYS A 348 16.97 -11.96 -23.48
CA CYS A 348 17.19 -13.38 -23.16
C CYS A 348 16.26 -14.31 -23.95
N ILE A 349 15.20 -13.78 -24.59
CA ILE A 349 14.28 -14.57 -25.41
C ILE A 349 14.95 -14.91 -26.74
N PRO A 350 15.09 -16.21 -27.09
CA PRO A 350 15.96 -16.66 -28.21
C PRO A 350 15.57 -16.16 -29.63
N TRP A 351 14.44 -15.54 -29.78
CA TRP A 351 13.83 -15.18 -31.05
C TRP A 351 14.35 -13.85 -31.64
N GLN A 352 15.03 -13.04 -30.84
CA GLN A 352 15.60 -11.76 -31.32
C GLN A 352 16.82 -11.93 -32.23
N CYS A 353 17.52 -13.06 -32.16
CA CYS A 353 18.64 -13.32 -33.07
C CYS A 353 18.25 -13.39 -34.56
N ALA A 354 16.95 -13.50 -34.87
CA ALA A 354 16.43 -13.52 -36.23
C ALA A 354 16.06 -12.13 -36.79
N LYS A 355 15.98 -11.08 -35.94
CA LYS A 355 15.45 -9.76 -36.35
C LYS A 355 16.32 -9.01 -37.35
N THR A 356 17.65 -9.18 -37.28
CA THR A 356 18.59 -8.49 -38.16
C THR A 356 18.59 -9.08 -39.57
N ARG A 357 18.11 -10.32 -39.73
CA ARG A 357 18.11 -11.02 -41.04
C ARG A 357 16.83 -10.80 -41.86
N ASN A 358 15.72 -10.40 -41.23
CA ASN A 358 14.38 -10.43 -41.81
C ASN A 358 13.78 -9.07 -42.20
N TYR A 359 14.43 -7.92 -41.92
CA TYR A 359 13.85 -6.60 -42.26
C TYR A 359 13.51 -6.45 -43.74
N LYS A 360 14.35 -6.97 -44.65
CA LYS A 360 14.06 -6.98 -46.07
C LYS A 360 12.95 -7.94 -46.47
N ILE A 361 12.80 -9.07 -45.73
CA ILE A 361 11.79 -10.10 -46.02
C ILE A 361 10.41 -9.66 -45.49
N GLU A 362 10.36 -8.91 -44.38
CA GLU A 362 9.11 -8.41 -43.78
C GLU A 362 8.43 -7.37 -44.68
N HIS A 363 9.20 -6.49 -45.32
CA HIS A 363 8.67 -5.56 -46.33
C HIS A 363 8.13 -6.26 -47.57
N LEU A 364 8.79 -7.33 -48.04
CA LEU A 364 8.32 -8.16 -49.19
C LEU A 364 7.06 -8.96 -48.84
N LYS A 365 6.98 -9.54 -47.63
CA LYS A 365 5.79 -10.27 -47.15
C LYS A 365 4.55 -9.38 -46.97
N LYS A 366 4.73 -8.15 -46.51
CA LYS A 366 3.64 -7.17 -46.37
C LYS A 366 3.08 -6.73 -47.72
N SER A 367 3.92 -6.70 -48.74
CA SER A 367 3.54 -6.44 -50.14
C SER A 367 2.77 -7.61 -50.77
N MET A 368 2.97 -8.84 -50.30
CA MET A 368 2.40 -10.07 -50.90
C MET A 368 1.16 -10.62 -50.16
N GLY A 369 0.63 -9.94 -49.15
CA GLY A 369 -0.61 -10.36 -48.44
C GLY A 369 -0.51 -11.68 -47.66
N VAL A 370 0.69 -12.12 -47.32
CA VAL A 370 0.93 -13.42 -46.65
C VAL A 370 0.42 -13.39 -45.19
N LYS A 371 -0.38 -14.40 -44.81
CA LYS A 371 -0.89 -14.62 -43.47
C LYS A 371 0.25 -14.63 -42.45
N THR A 372 0.06 -13.92 -41.30
CA THR A 372 0.99 -13.91 -40.17
C THR A 372 1.22 -15.33 -39.66
N THR A 373 2.50 -15.73 -39.52
CA THR A 373 2.84 -17.04 -38.96
C THR A 373 2.50 -17.09 -37.44
N ILE A 374 2.18 -18.28 -36.91
CA ILE A 374 1.94 -18.51 -35.48
C ILE A 374 3.06 -17.89 -34.62
N ARG A 375 4.30 -17.96 -35.10
CA ARG A 375 5.47 -17.36 -34.47
C ARG A 375 5.35 -15.83 -34.32
N GLU A 376 4.92 -15.14 -35.37
CA GLU A 376 4.74 -13.68 -35.35
C GLU A 376 3.62 -13.28 -34.35
N TRP A 377 2.58 -14.13 -34.27
CA TRP A 377 1.51 -13.95 -33.31
C TRP A 377 2.02 -14.09 -31.86
N ILE A 378 2.79 -15.15 -31.57
CA ILE A 378 3.41 -15.38 -30.26
C ILE A 378 4.39 -14.24 -29.91
N GLU A 379 5.20 -13.76 -30.86
CA GLU A 379 6.10 -12.62 -30.62
C GLU A 379 5.33 -11.34 -30.28
N ARG A 380 4.19 -11.09 -30.92
CA ARG A 380 3.31 -9.94 -30.56
C ARG A 380 2.72 -10.11 -29.18
N MET A 381 2.24 -11.30 -28.85
CA MET A 381 1.70 -11.61 -27.51
C MET A 381 2.75 -11.40 -26.43
N ILE A 382 3.97 -11.89 -26.60
CA ILE A 382 5.04 -11.70 -25.63
C ILE A 382 5.40 -10.22 -25.45
N ARG A 383 5.44 -9.44 -26.52
CA ARG A 383 5.70 -7.99 -26.43
C ARG A 383 4.56 -7.24 -25.75
N TYR A 384 3.36 -7.76 -25.83
CA TYR A 384 2.20 -7.19 -25.15
C TYR A 384 2.18 -7.54 -23.66
N ILE A 385 2.38 -8.82 -23.33
CA ILE A 385 2.33 -9.35 -21.97
C ILE A 385 3.61 -9.00 -21.19
N GLY A 386 4.75 -8.99 -21.86
CA GLY A 386 6.06 -8.91 -21.22
C GLY A 386 6.30 -7.69 -20.31
N PRO A 387 5.93 -6.46 -20.69
CA PRO A 387 6.04 -5.31 -19.80
C PRO A 387 5.24 -5.48 -18.52
N SER A 388 4.01 -6.03 -18.59
CA SER A 388 3.18 -6.29 -17.41
C SER A 388 3.80 -7.37 -16.52
N ALA A 389 4.32 -8.45 -17.12
CA ALA A 389 5.04 -9.50 -16.41
C ALA A 389 6.29 -8.94 -15.70
N ALA A 390 7.06 -8.10 -16.39
CA ALA A 390 8.24 -7.48 -15.80
C ALA A 390 7.89 -6.57 -14.63
N VAL A 391 6.79 -5.81 -14.70
CA VAL A 391 6.30 -4.99 -13.58
C VAL A 391 5.92 -5.88 -12.40
N THR A 392 5.15 -6.94 -12.64
CA THR A 392 4.75 -7.89 -11.58
C THR A 392 5.98 -8.52 -10.92
N ILE A 393 6.95 -9.02 -11.70
CA ILE A 393 8.19 -9.61 -11.17
C ILE A 393 8.98 -8.57 -10.38
N GLY A 394 9.15 -7.36 -10.90
CA GLY A 394 9.95 -6.32 -10.24
C GLY A 394 9.28 -5.68 -9.03
N THR A 395 7.95 -5.80 -8.87
CA THR A 395 7.24 -5.33 -7.68
C THR A 395 6.92 -6.44 -6.68
N LEU A 396 7.08 -7.71 -7.07
CA LEU A 396 6.76 -8.87 -6.25
C LEU A 396 7.45 -8.86 -4.88
N PRO A 397 8.78 -8.62 -4.77
CA PRO A 397 9.46 -8.59 -3.48
C PRO A 397 8.93 -7.49 -2.55
N LEU A 398 8.61 -6.32 -3.11
CA LEU A 398 7.98 -5.23 -2.35
C LEU A 398 6.57 -5.60 -1.88
N THR A 399 5.78 -6.27 -2.73
CA THR A 399 4.42 -6.69 -2.38
C THR A 399 4.45 -7.67 -1.21
N GLU A 400 5.34 -8.65 -1.28
CA GLU A 400 5.54 -9.63 -0.21
C GLU A 400 6.01 -8.95 1.09
N PHE A 401 7.00 -8.07 1.00
CA PHE A 401 7.56 -7.36 2.15
C PHE A 401 6.55 -6.41 2.82
N CYS A 402 5.74 -5.70 2.03
CA CYS A 402 4.80 -4.71 2.58
C CYS A 402 3.50 -5.32 3.09
N TYR A 403 3.02 -6.41 2.45
CA TYR A 403 1.67 -6.92 2.71
C TYR A 403 1.63 -8.37 3.19
N GLY A 404 2.72 -9.12 3.10
CA GLY A 404 2.78 -10.55 3.43
C GLY A 404 1.86 -11.43 2.59
N ALA A 405 1.26 -10.86 1.54
CA ALA A 405 0.31 -11.51 0.65
C ALA A 405 0.46 -10.98 -0.78
N VAL A 406 0.45 -11.87 -1.75
CA VAL A 406 0.62 -11.56 -3.17
C VAL A 406 -0.64 -11.97 -3.93
N PRO A 407 -1.42 -11.04 -4.50
CA PRO A 407 -2.56 -11.36 -5.34
C PRO A 407 -2.09 -11.86 -6.72
N LEU A 408 -1.96 -13.19 -6.87
CA LEU A 408 -1.47 -13.80 -8.12
C LEU A 408 -2.40 -13.51 -9.30
N VAL A 409 -3.69 -13.41 -9.04
CA VAL A 409 -4.69 -13.06 -10.08
C VAL A 409 -4.49 -11.65 -10.63
N GLY A 410 -3.87 -10.75 -9.87
CA GLY A 410 -3.57 -9.38 -10.29
C GLY A 410 -2.72 -9.33 -11.56
N PHE A 411 -1.83 -10.30 -11.78
CA PHE A 411 -1.08 -10.39 -13.04
C PHE A 411 -2.00 -10.56 -14.25
N PHE A 412 -2.91 -11.51 -14.18
CA PHE A 412 -3.86 -11.79 -15.27
C PHE A 412 -4.87 -10.66 -15.45
N LEU A 413 -5.36 -10.13 -14.34
CA LEU A 413 -6.27 -8.98 -14.34
C LEU A 413 -5.63 -7.76 -14.99
N ASN A 414 -4.37 -7.47 -14.72
CA ASN A 414 -3.67 -6.35 -15.34
C ASN A 414 -3.58 -6.45 -16.86
N LEU A 415 -3.52 -7.67 -17.42
CA LEU A 415 -3.52 -7.87 -18.88
C LEU A 415 -4.86 -7.47 -19.52
N LEU A 416 -5.96 -7.58 -18.79
CA LEU A 416 -7.30 -7.26 -19.28
C LEU A 416 -7.74 -5.86 -18.84
N VAL A 417 -7.50 -5.49 -17.60
CA VAL A 417 -7.96 -4.24 -16.98
C VAL A 417 -7.19 -3.03 -17.52
N LEU A 418 -5.84 -3.13 -17.70
CA LEU A 418 -5.07 -1.98 -18.17
C LEU A 418 -5.47 -1.50 -19.58
N PRO A 419 -5.72 -2.37 -20.59
CA PRO A 419 -6.27 -1.93 -21.86
C PRO A 419 -7.65 -1.28 -21.75
N LEU A 420 -8.53 -1.83 -20.89
CA LEU A 420 -9.85 -1.25 -20.65
C LEU A 420 -9.73 0.15 -20.01
N MET A 421 -8.78 0.34 -19.10
CA MET A 421 -8.54 1.64 -18.48
C MET A 421 -7.92 2.65 -19.45
N ASN A 422 -7.11 2.21 -20.42
CA ASN A 422 -6.64 3.07 -21.51
C ASN A 422 -7.78 3.64 -22.36
N LEU A 423 -8.88 2.91 -22.48
CA LEU A 423 -10.09 3.35 -23.16
C LEU A 423 -10.98 4.18 -22.22
N PHE A 424 -11.11 3.74 -20.98
CA PHE A 424 -11.96 4.36 -19.96
C PHE A 424 -11.59 5.83 -19.69
N VAL A 425 -10.31 6.14 -19.48
CA VAL A 425 -9.86 7.50 -19.13
C VAL A 425 -10.18 8.54 -20.21
N PRO A 426 -9.85 8.35 -21.50
CA PRO A 426 -10.23 9.28 -22.56
C PRO A 426 -11.76 9.40 -22.72
N MET A 427 -12.51 8.30 -22.55
CA MET A 427 -13.97 8.30 -22.65
C MET A 427 -14.60 9.07 -21.49
N ALA A 428 -14.09 8.89 -20.26
CA ALA A 428 -14.56 9.61 -19.09
C ALA A 428 -14.30 11.12 -19.22
N LEU A 429 -13.11 11.52 -19.71
CA LEU A 429 -12.81 12.93 -20.03
C LEU A 429 -13.73 13.48 -21.12
N GLY A 430 -14.00 12.68 -22.17
CA GLY A 430 -14.91 13.03 -23.25
C GLY A 430 -16.35 13.21 -22.75
N ALA A 431 -16.86 12.27 -21.97
CA ALA A 431 -18.18 12.35 -21.35
C ALA A 431 -18.32 13.58 -20.45
N GLY A 432 -17.28 13.88 -19.65
CA GLY A 432 -17.20 15.11 -18.88
C GLY A 432 -17.30 16.36 -19.78
N GLY A 433 -16.56 16.41 -20.90
CA GLY A 433 -16.66 17.48 -21.89
C GLY A 433 -18.06 17.62 -22.50
N VAL A 434 -18.68 16.50 -22.89
CA VAL A 434 -20.05 16.47 -23.41
C VAL A 434 -21.08 16.94 -22.38
N SER A 435 -20.86 16.67 -21.08
CA SER A 435 -21.75 17.12 -20.01
C SER A 435 -21.86 18.65 -19.90
N LEU A 436 -20.88 19.39 -20.40
CA LEU A 436 -20.94 20.85 -20.46
C LEU A 436 -21.97 21.34 -21.48
N LEU A 437 -22.27 20.55 -22.51
CA LEU A 437 -23.22 20.85 -23.56
C LEU A 437 -24.61 20.23 -23.25
N SER A 438 -24.64 18.96 -22.84
CA SER A 438 -25.87 18.25 -22.53
C SER A 438 -25.65 17.11 -21.53
N ILE A 439 -26.34 17.12 -20.42
CA ILE A 439 -26.33 16.06 -19.42
C ILE A 439 -26.85 14.74 -19.98
N SER A 440 -27.92 14.80 -20.80
CA SER A 440 -28.54 13.62 -21.41
C SER A 440 -27.60 12.92 -22.39
N MET A 441 -26.86 13.68 -23.21
CA MET A 441 -25.82 13.10 -24.09
C MET A 441 -24.64 12.51 -23.29
N ALA A 442 -24.25 13.17 -22.20
CA ALA A 442 -23.22 12.65 -21.29
C ALA A 442 -23.67 11.33 -20.64
N GLY A 443 -24.96 11.23 -20.26
CA GLY A 443 -25.55 9.99 -19.74
C GLY A 443 -25.48 8.82 -20.73
N PHE A 444 -25.69 9.09 -22.02
CA PHE A 444 -25.48 8.06 -23.06
C PHE A 444 -24.01 7.57 -23.11
N CYS A 445 -23.04 8.51 -23.05
CA CYS A 445 -21.62 8.15 -22.92
C CYS A 445 -21.34 7.41 -21.60
N GLY A 446 -22.07 7.77 -20.52
CA GLY A 446 -22.02 7.14 -19.22
C GLY A 446 -22.33 5.64 -19.25
N GLY A 447 -23.27 5.20 -20.10
CA GLY A 447 -23.59 3.79 -20.29
C GLY A 447 -22.38 2.95 -20.72
N THR A 448 -21.50 3.51 -21.56
CA THR A 448 -20.25 2.81 -21.96
C THR A 448 -19.25 2.75 -20.82
N LEU A 449 -19.15 3.80 -20.00
CA LEU A 449 -18.30 3.81 -18.81
C LEU A 449 -18.77 2.77 -17.80
N HIS A 450 -20.08 2.72 -17.54
CA HIS A 450 -20.72 1.71 -16.70
C HIS A 450 -20.37 0.29 -17.17
N PHE A 451 -20.53 0.02 -18.45
CA PHE A 451 -20.22 -1.30 -19.03
C PHE A 451 -18.77 -1.70 -18.81
N ILE A 452 -17.80 -0.78 -18.99
CA ILE A 452 -16.37 -1.05 -18.73
C ILE A 452 -16.15 -1.37 -17.24
N LEU A 453 -16.77 -0.63 -16.34
CA LEU A 453 -16.65 -0.85 -14.90
C LEU A 453 -17.29 -2.17 -14.47
N GLN A 454 -18.44 -2.54 -15.04
CA GLN A 454 -19.08 -3.84 -14.81
C GLN A 454 -18.20 -5.00 -15.26
N ILE A 455 -17.57 -4.88 -16.44
CA ILE A 455 -16.61 -5.91 -16.91
C ILE A 455 -15.45 -6.05 -15.91
N ASN A 456 -14.89 -4.93 -15.45
CA ASN A 456 -13.79 -4.96 -14.49
C ASN A 456 -14.21 -5.63 -13.17
N ARG A 457 -15.38 -5.27 -12.64
CA ARG A 457 -15.95 -5.88 -11.42
C ARG A 457 -16.14 -7.39 -11.61
N PHE A 458 -16.83 -7.79 -12.69
CA PHE A 458 -17.07 -9.20 -13.00
C PHE A 458 -15.78 -10.01 -13.10
N LEU A 459 -14.74 -9.46 -13.78
CA LEU A 459 -13.45 -10.12 -13.88
C LEU A 459 -12.79 -10.29 -12.50
N CYS A 460 -12.82 -9.26 -11.65
CA CYS A 460 -12.27 -9.34 -10.29
C CYS A 460 -12.99 -10.40 -9.46
N GLU A 461 -14.32 -10.38 -9.42
CA GLU A 461 -15.12 -11.35 -8.67
C GLU A 461 -14.85 -12.78 -9.10
N LYS A 462 -14.85 -13.05 -10.42
CA LYS A 462 -14.59 -14.40 -10.95
C LYS A 462 -13.18 -14.88 -10.70
N MET A 463 -12.18 -13.99 -10.82
CA MET A 463 -10.79 -14.36 -10.59
C MET A 463 -10.47 -14.59 -9.10
N LEU A 464 -11.15 -13.89 -8.18
CA LEU A 464 -10.94 -14.09 -6.74
C LEU A 464 -11.51 -15.43 -6.23
N ILE A 465 -12.51 -16.00 -6.91
CA ILE A 465 -13.05 -17.35 -6.57
C ILE A 465 -12.02 -18.46 -6.88
N MET A 466 -11.05 -18.17 -7.77
CA MET A 466 -10.07 -19.21 -8.15
C MET A 466 -9.21 -19.64 -6.94
N PRO A 467 -8.93 -20.94 -6.79
CA PRO A 467 -7.96 -21.41 -5.82
C PRO A 467 -6.61 -20.75 -6.14
N PHE A 468 -5.86 -20.36 -5.12
CA PHE A 468 -4.59 -19.62 -5.25
C PHE A 468 -4.70 -18.18 -5.78
N SER A 469 -5.88 -17.55 -5.73
CA SER A 469 -6.05 -16.14 -6.11
C SER A 469 -5.08 -15.21 -5.36
N VAL A 470 -4.85 -15.47 -4.08
CA VAL A 470 -3.92 -14.75 -3.22
C VAL A 470 -2.95 -15.73 -2.56
N TRP A 471 -1.68 -15.54 -2.80
CA TRP A 471 -0.60 -16.29 -2.17
C TRP A 471 -0.11 -15.57 -0.91
N ARG A 472 -0.33 -16.17 0.26
CA ARG A 472 0.08 -15.61 1.56
C ARG A 472 1.45 -16.16 1.94
N THR A 473 2.45 -15.35 1.76
CA THR A 473 3.85 -15.67 2.04
C THR A 473 4.22 -15.32 3.48
N GLY A 474 3.51 -14.32 4.04
CA GLY A 474 3.93 -13.55 5.17
C GLY A 474 5.08 -12.60 4.84
N VAL A 475 5.48 -11.78 5.78
CA VAL A 475 6.53 -10.79 5.58
C VAL A 475 7.92 -11.43 5.75
N PRO A 476 8.77 -11.42 4.70
CA PRO A 476 10.12 -11.96 4.78
C PRO A 476 11.05 -11.00 5.57
N PRO A 477 12.19 -11.50 6.11
CA PRO A 477 13.23 -10.64 6.67
C PRO A 477 13.74 -9.62 5.63
N SER A 478 14.04 -8.40 6.05
CA SER A 478 14.51 -7.31 5.17
C SER A 478 15.76 -7.65 4.34
N ALA A 479 16.64 -8.53 4.86
CA ALA A 479 17.79 -9.02 4.13
C ALA A 479 17.44 -9.73 2.82
N TRP A 480 16.32 -10.45 2.77
CA TRP A 480 15.86 -11.17 1.58
C TRP A 480 15.44 -10.21 0.46
N LEU A 481 14.78 -9.10 0.82
CA LEU A 481 14.44 -8.04 -0.12
C LEU A 481 15.69 -7.47 -0.80
N LEU A 482 16.77 -7.24 -0.03
CA LEU A 482 18.04 -6.74 -0.56
C LEU A 482 18.74 -7.74 -1.46
N ILE A 483 18.73 -9.03 -1.09
CA ILE A 483 19.31 -10.11 -1.90
C ILE A 483 18.57 -10.23 -3.22
N ASP A 484 17.23 -10.22 -3.19
CA ASP A 484 16.42 -10.39 -4.38
C ASP A 484 16.60 -9.24 -5.37
N TYR A 485 16.52 -7.98 -4.91
CA TYR A 485 16.83 -6.85 -5.78
C TYR A 485 18.28 -6.84 -6.24
N GLY A 486 19.23 -7.32 -5.42
CA GLY A 486 20.61 -7.51 -5.82
C GLY A 486 20.75 -8.50 -6.99
N LEU A 487 20.03 -9.62 -6.94
CA LEU A 487 19.97 -10.61 -8.02
C LEU A 487 19.31 -10.07 -9.29
N MET A 488 18.21 -9.32 -9.15
CA MET A 488 17.53 -8.67 -10.29
C MET A 488 18.43 -7.62 -10.96
N ILE A 489 19.12 -6.80 -10.19
CA ILE A 489 20.08 -5.81 -10.70
C ILE A 489 21.26 -6.53 -11.37
N GLY A 490 21.80 -7.59 -10.76
CA GLY A 490 22.85 -8.43 -11.34
C GLY A 490 22.44 -9.04 -12.67
N PHE A 491 21.20 -9.57 -12.75
CA PHE A 491 20.61 -10.04 -14.00
C PHE A 491 20.56 -8.94 -15.06
N ALA A 492 20.03 -7.77 -14.73
CA ALA A 492 19.90 -6.66 -15.66
C ALA A 492 21.26 -6.15 -16.16
N LEU A 493 22.25 -6.05 -15.26
CA LEU A 493 23.61 -5.66 -15.60
C LEU A 493 24.33 -6.66 -16.50
N LEU A 494 24.05 -7.94 -16.40
CA LEU A 494 24.59 -8.98 -17.27
C LEU A 494 23.85 -9.08 -18.60
N ALA A 495 22.51 -8.96 -18.58
CA ALA A 495 21.68 -9.09 -19.77
C ALA A 495 21.73 -7.87 -20.70
N LEU A 496 22.02 -6.65 -20.18
CA LEU A 496 22.07 -5.39 -20.91
C LEU A 496 23.52 -4.86 -21.17
N PRO A 497 24.49 -5.67 -21.58
CA PRO A 497 25.85 -5.17 -21.75
C PRO A 497 25.94 -4.22 -22.93
N GLU A 498 26.25 -2.96 -22.68
CA GLU A 498 26.81 -2.05 -23.68
C GLU A 498 28.34 -2.27 -23.84
N HIS A 499 28.96 -3.06 -22.97
CA HIS A 499 30.41 -3.23 -22.94
C HIS A 499 30.91 -4.24 -23.97
N LYS A 500 31.75 -3.78 -24.88
CA LYS A 500 32.44 -4.59 -25.89
C LYS A 500 33.17 -5.78 -25.29
N TRP A 501 33.77 -5.64 -24.08
CA TRP A 501 34.53 -6.70 -23.43
C TRP A 501 33.70 -7.96 -23.13
N PHE A 502 32.47 -7.82 -22.61
CA PHE A 502 31.60 -8.97 -22.33
C PHE A 502 31.12 -9.69 -23.60
N LYS A 503 31.02 -8.98 -24.73
CA LYS A 503 30.59 -9.57 -26.02
C LYS A 503 31.70 -10.37 -26.71
N HIS A 504 32.97 -10.09 -26.43
CA HIS A 504 34.12 -10.69 -27.12
C HIS A 504 34.79 -11.80 -26.33
N THR A 505 34.53 -11.97 -25.05
CA THR A 505 35.03 -13.08 -24.23
C THR A 505 34.03 -14.23 -24.17
N ASP A 506 34.52 -15.47 -24.24
CA ASP A 506 33.64 -16.65 -24.16
C ASP A 506 32.99 -16.76 -22.78
N ILE A 507 33.69 -16.37 -21.70
CA ILE A 507 33.12 -16.26 -20.36
C ILE A 507 31.97 -15.25 -20.34
N GLY A 508 32.12 -14.09 -20.98
CA GLY A 508 31.05 -13.07 -21.06
C GLY A 508 29.82 -13.58 -21.78
N LYS A 509 29.99 -14.31 -22.90
CA LYS A 509 28.87 -14.92 -23.63
C LYS A 509 28.12 -15.97 -22.78
N ILE A 510 28.85 -16.79 -22.02
CA ILE A 510 28.27 -17.79 -21.11
C ILE A 510 27.50 -17.09 -19.98
N LEU A 511 28.08 -16.05 -19.36
CA LEU A 511 27.43 -15.27 -18.30
C LEU A 511 26.14 -14.60 -18.78
N ILE A 512 26.16 -13.98 -19.97
CA ILE A 512 24.95 -13.40 -20.57
C ILE A 512 23.89 -14.47 -20.81
N LYS A 513 24.28 -15.61 -21.38
CA LYS A 513 23.36 -16.72 -21.69
C LYS A 513 22.76 -17.35 -20.44
N LYS A 514 23.47 -17.34 -19.30
CA LYS A 514 23.04 -17.93 -18.03
C LYS A 514 22.50 -16.87 -17.03
N SER A 515 22.49 -15.59 -17.38
CA SER A 515 22.04 -14.51 -16.46
C SER A 515 20.61 -14.69 -15.95
N TRP A 516 19.70 -15.31 -16.74
CA TRP A 516 18.35 -15.65 -16.32
C TRP A 516 18.28 -16.53 -15.06
N LEU A 517 19.37 -17.28 -14.75
CA LEU A 517 19.45 -18.07 -13.51
C LEU A 517 19.41 -17.17 -12.27
N LEU A 518 19.97 -15.94 -12.34
CA LEU A 518 19.91 -14.99 -11.25
C LEU A 518 18.45 -14.53 -11.01
N MET A 519 17.71 -14.28 -12.08
CA MET A 519 16.29 -13.92 -11.96
C MET A 519 15.47 -15.08 -11.38
N LEU A 520 15.73 -16.33 -11.82
CA LEU A 520 15.08 -17.50 -11.26
C LEU A 520 15.46 -17.72 -9.79
N ALA A 521 16.73 -17.50 -9.43
CA ALA A 521 17.18 -17.60 -8.03
C ALA A 521 16.44 -16.57 -7.15
N GLY A 522 16.28 -15.32 -7.62
CA GLY A 522 15.45 -14.31 -6.94
C GLY A 522 14.01 -14.80 -6.75
N LEU A 523 13.35 -15.22 -7.81
CA LEU A 523 11.98 -15.75 -7.71
C LEU A 523 11.87 -16.98 -6.78
N PHE A 524 12.92 -17.81 -6.71
CA PHE A 524 12.94 -18.98 -5.84
C PHE A 524 13.12 -18.59 -4.36
N ILE A 525 13.86 -17.52 -4.09
CA ILE A 525 14.07 -16.96 -2.75
C ILE A 525 12.74 -16.48 -2.15
N LEU A 526 11.82 -15.97 -2.97
CA LEU A 526 10.51 -15.52 -2.54
C LEU A 526 9.57 -16.65 -2.11
N ILE A 527 9.90 -17.92 -2.42
CA ILE A 527 9.11 -19.07 -1.94
C ILE A 527 9.39 -19.26 -0.44
N PRO A 528 8.41 -19.03 0.43
CA PRO A 528 8.63 -19.08 1.86
C PRO A 528 8.99 -20.50 2.30
N ILE A 529 10.25 -20.73 2.68
CA ILE A 529 10.64 -21.90 3.44
C ILE A 529 10.40 -21.55 4.92
N ARG A 530 9.13 -21.53 5.32
CA ARG A 530 8.81 -21.16 6.69
C ARG A 530 8.90 -22.37 7.60
N LYS A 531 9.76 -22.28 8.59
CA LYS A 531 9.58 -23.05 9.81
C LYS A 531 8.41 -22.42 10.57
N MET A 532 7.29 -23.10 10.63
CA MET A 532 6.18 -22.71 11.50
C MET A 532 6.61 -22.97 12.95
N TYR A 533 6.98 -21.91 13.65
CA TYR A 533 7.26 -22.01 15.07
C TYR A 533 5.95 -21.94 15.86
N PRO A 534 5.76 -22.79 16.89
CA PRO A 534 4.67 -22.63 17.82
C PRO A 534 4.78 -21.26 18.50
N MET A 535 3.66 -20.58 18.67
CA MET A 535 3.63 -19.24 19.27
C MET A 535 2.31 -18.96 19.96
N VAL A 536 2.37 -18.16 21.02
CA VAL A 536 1.25 -17.47 21.62
C VAL A 536 1.53 -15.99 21.51
N ALA A 537 0.61 -15.21 20.96
CA ALA A 537 0.75 -13.78 20.76
C ALA A 537 -0.50 -13.05 21.27
N PHE A 538 -0.30 -12.06 22.12
CA PHE A 538 -1.34 -11.13 22.55
C PHE A 538 -1.39 -10.00 21.54
N ILE A 539 -2.51 -9.89 20.83
CA ILE A 539 -2.73 -8.84 19.83
C ILE A 539 -3.24 -7.59 20.57
N ASP A 540 -2.59 -6.45 20.35
CA ASP A 540 -3.13 -5.18 20.78
C ASP A 540 -4.36 -4.84 19.94
N VAL A 541 -5.53 -5.13 20.46
CA VAL A 541 -6.82 -4.82 19.82
C VAL A 541 -7.40 -3.47 20.30
N GLY A 542 -6.76 -2.79 21.24
CA GLY A 542 -7.26 -1.63 21.97
C GLY A 542 -7.92 -2.06 23.27
N GLN A 543 -9.07 -1.47 23.63
CA GLN A 543 -9.86 -1.95 24.77
C GLN A 543 -10.63 -3.19 24.34
N GLY A 544 -10.12 -4.36 24.76
CA GLY A 544 -10.66 -5.67 24.46
C GLY A 544 -9.59 -6.76 24.45
N ASP A 545 -9.96 -7.94 24.03
CA ASP A 545 -9.11 -9.13 24.05
C ASP A 545 -8.88 -9.70 22.65
N GLY A 546 -7.64 -10.16 22.43
CA GLY A 546 -7.29 -10.86 21.20
C GLY A 546 -6.01 -11.68 21.38
N ILE A 547 -6.12 -13.00 21.44
CA ILE A 547 -4.98 -13.89 21.65
C ILE A 547 -4.89 -14.85 20.47
N PHE A 548 -3.81 -14.73 19.72
CA PHE A 548 -3.50 -15.64 18.63
C PHE A 548 -2.55 -16.73 19.09
N MET A 549 -2.88 -17.99 18.77
CA MET A 549 -2.02 -19.13 19.06
C MET A 549 -1.80 -19.95 17.80
N ARG A 550 -0.59 -20.50 17.65
CA ARG A 550 -0.22 -21.44 16.61
C ARG A 550 0.55 -22.60 17.22
N THR A 551 0.02 -23.79 17.07
CA THR A 551 0.62 -25.03 17.55
C THR A 551 1.80 -25.49 16.68
N ALA A 552 2.56 -26.46 17.12
CA ALA A 552 3.73 -26.98 16.40
C ALA A 552 3.38 -27.61 15.03
N ASN A 553 2.17 -28.15 14.86
CA ASN A 553 1.68 -28.70 13.59
C ASN A 553 1.06 -27.64 12.66
N GLY A 554 1.03 -26.36 13.10
CA GLY A 554 0.51 -25.22 12.33
C GLY A 554 -0.99 -24.95 12.51
N THR A 555 -1.69 -25.65 13.41
CA THR A 555 -3.11 -25.35 13.73
C THR A 555 -3.19 -23.98 14.43
N THR A 556 -4.08 -23.12 13.96
CA THR A 556 -4.23 -21.76 14.45
C THR A 556 -5.49 -21.60 15.30
N TRP A 557 -5.32 -20.88 16.40
CA TRP A 557 -6.37 -20.57 17.37
C TRP A 557 -6.43 -19.05 17.57
N LEU A 558 -7.63 -18.54 17.75
CA LEU A 558 -7.87 -17.16 18.18
C LEU A 558 -8.79 -17.24 19.40
N ILE A 559 -8.39 -16.67 20.53
CA ILE A 559 -9.25 -16.49 21.70
C ILE A 559 -9.65 -15.03 21.72
N ASP A 560 -10.94 -14.80 21.59
CA ASP A 560 -11.55 -13.49 21.41
C ASP A 560 -10.93 -12.72 20.23
N GLY A 561 -11.26 -11.48 20.06
CA GLY A 561 -10.75 -10.65 18.96
C GLY A 561 -11.57 -9.39 18.77
N GLY A 562 -12.09 -8.84 19.86
CA GLY A 562 -12.93 -7.66 19.83
C GLY A 562 -12.24 -6.39 20.33
N SER A 563 -12.90 -5.26 20.16
CA SER A 563 -12.52 -3.97 20.71
C SER A 563 -13.73 -3.07 20.86
N SER A 564 -13.76 -2.30 21.97
CA SER A 564 -14.78 -1.27 22.20
C SER A 564 -14.38 0.11 21.68
N ASP A 565 -13.08 0.39 21.52
CA ASP A 565 -12.54 1.68 21.08
C ASP A 565 -12.00 1.69 19.65
N VAL A 566 -11.60 0.53 19.10
CA VAL A 566 -11.09 0.40 17.74
C VAL A 566 -12.16 -0.13 16.78
N GLN A 567 -12.61 0.71 15.87
CA GLN A 567 -13.55 0.29 14.82
C GLN A 567 -12.84 -0.60 13.78
N ASN A 568 -13.56 -1.63 13.31
CA ASN A 568 -13.04 -2.59 12.31
C ASN A 568 -11.70 -3.23 12.74
N VAL A 569 -11.63 -3.69 13.98
CA VAL A 569 -10.43 -4.28 14.59
C VAL A 569 -9.94 -5.52 13.85
N GLY A 570 -10.86 -6.35 13.36
CA GLY A 570 -10.54 -7.51 12.51
C GLY A 570 -9.80 -7.09 11.25
N LYS A 571 -10.32 -6.09 10.54
CA LYS A 571 -9.77 -5.56 9.28
C LYS A 571 -8.43 -4.85 9.47
N TYR A 572 -8.27 -4.05 10.51
CA TYR A 572 -7.10 -3.16 10.66
C TYR A 572 -6.02 -3.69 11.60
N ARG A 573 -6.32 -4.66 12.47
CA ARG A 573 -5.34 -5.23 13.41
C ARG A 573 -5.14 -6.74 13.24
N ILE A 574 -6.23 -7.56 13.23
CA ILE A 574 -6.10 -9.02 13.20
C ILE A 574 -5.69 -9.55 11.82
N ILE A 575 -6.36 -9.14 10.73
CA ILE A 575 -6.03 -9.59 9.37
C ILE A 575 -4.61 -9.18 8.95
N PRO A 576 -4.13 -7.94 9.20
CA PRO A 576 -2.75 -7.58 8.96
C PRO A 576 -1.74 -8.44 9.73
N PHE A 577 -2.04 -8.75 11.01
CA PHE A 577 -1.24 -9.66 11.81
C PHE A 577 -1.19 -11.08 11.19
N MET A 578 -2.32 -11.62 10.80
CA MET A 578 -2.40 -12.90 10.09
C MET A 578 -1.56 -12.91 8.81
N ASN A 579 -1.71 -11.86 7.98
CA ASN A 579 -0.95 -11.72 6.74
C ASN A 579 0.57 -11.61 7.01
N TYR A 580 0.99 -10.90 8.06
CA TYR A 580 2.40 -10.80 8.45
C TYR A 580 3.00 -12.18 8.75
N TYR A 581 2.25 -13.04 9.42
CA TYR A 581 2.66 -14.41 9.71
C TYR A 581 2.30 -15.41 8.60
N GLY A 582 1.66 -14.97 7.50
CA GLY A 582 1.28 -15.79 6.35
C GLY A 582 0.12 -16.73 6.60
N GLU A 583 -0.70 -16.43 7.60
CA GLU A 583 -1.88 -17.23 7.92
C GLU A 583 -3.04 -16.93 6.98
N LYS A 584 -3.67 -17.97 6.47
CA LYS A 584 -4.80 -17.83 5.55
C LYS A 584 -6.12 -17.68 6.28
N SER A 585 -6.29 -18.45 7.34
CA SER A 585 -7.52 -18.54 8.13
C SER A 585 -7.15 -18.95 9.55
N ILE A 586 -8.05 -18.72 10.47
CA ILE A 586 -8.04 -19.25 11.82
C ILE A 586 -8.78 -20.60 11.78
N ASP A 587 -8.14 -21.66 12.29
CA ASP A 587 -8.76 -22.97 12.33
C ASP A 587 -9.86 -23.00 13.40
N TYR A 588 -9.59 -22.43 14.58
CA TYR A 588 -10.53 -22.38 15.70
C TYR A 588 -10.54 -20.98 16.32
N ALA A 589 -11.71 -20.35 16.38
CA ALA A 589 -11.93 -19.11 17.13
C ALA A 589 -12.77 -19.44 18.36
N CYS A 590 -12.22 -19.22 19.56
CA CYS A 590 -12.92 -19.35 20.83
C CYS A 590 -13.43 -17.98 21.24
N VAL A 591 -14.70 -17.89 21.61
CA VAL A 591 -15.30 -16.66 22.15
C VAL A 591 -15.64 -16.89 23.61
N SER A 592 -15.13 -16.00 24.46
CA SER A 592 -15.35 -16.09 25.90
C SER A 592 -16.80 -15.73 26.30
N HIS A 593 -17.31 -14.62 25.77
CA HIS A 593 -18.69 -14.12 25.99
C HIS A 593 -19.10 -13.13 24.89
N GLY A 594 -20.35 -12.60 24.95
CA GLY A 594 -20.98 -11.87 23.86
C GLY A 594 -20.64 -10.38 23.75
N ASP A 595 -19.79 -9.80 24.59
CA ASP A 595 -19.50 -8.37 24.60
C ASP A 595 -18.69 -7.94 23.37
N GLN A 596 -18.91 -6.69 22.91
CA GLN A 596 -18.33 -6.16 21.66
C GLN A 596 -16.80 -6.16 21.67
N ASP A 597 -16.18 -5.96 22.81
CA ASP A 597 -14.74 -5.96 23.01
C ASP A 597 -14.10 -7.37 22.97
N HIS A 598 -14.92 -8.40 22.82
CA HIS A 598 -14.49 -9.79 22.61
C HIS A 598 -14.89 -10.33 21.22
N ILE A 599 -16.02 -9.88 20.65
CA ILE A 599 -16.56 -10.49 19.42
C ILE A 599 -16.45 -9.63 18.17
N SER A 600 -16.27 -8.31 18.25
CA SER A 600 -16.38 -7.42 17.06
C SER A 600 -15.44 -7.82 15.92
N GLY A 601 -14.19 -8.14 16.19
CA GLY A 601 -13.25 -8.61 15.16
C GLY A 601 -13.50 -10.06 14.73
N VAL A 602 -13.99 -10.93 15.63
CA VAL A 602 -14.42 -12.30 15.27
C VAL A 602 -15.54 -12.23 14.24
N ARG A 603 -16.55 -11.34 14.45
CA ARG A 603 -17.64 -11.09 13.50
C ARG A 603 -17.10 -10.66 12.12
N GLU A 604 -16.13 -9.75 12.08
CA GLU A 604 -15.48 -9.33 10.83
C GLU A 604 -14.74 -10.48 10.14
N LEU A 605 -14.01 -11.30 10.90
CA LEU A 605 -13.31 -12.46 10.37
C LEU A 605 -14.26 -13.53 9.81
N LEU A 606 -15.43 -13.71 10.40
CA LEU A 606 -16.49 -14.59 9.89
C LEU A 606 -17.04 -14.08 8.56
N LEU A 607 -17.33 -12.78 8.44
CA LEU A 607 -17.78 -12.16 7.20
C LEU A 607 -16.74 -12.31 6.07
N GLU A 608 -15.45 -12.22 6.40
CA GLU A 608 -14.33 -12.44 5.48
C GLU A 608 -14.00 -13.93 5.24
N LYS A 609 -14.79 -14.86 5.80
CA LYS A 609 -14.60 -16.32 5.72
C LYS A 609 -13.20 -16.76 6.16
N LYS A 610 -12.70 -16.12 7.22
CA LYS A 610 -11.37 -16.38 7.78
C LYS A 610 -11.37 -17.38 8.93
N ILE A 611 -12.52 -17.76 9.46
CA ILE A 611 -12.68 -18.71 10.56
C ILE A 611 -13.28 -20.01 10.01
N ARG A 612 -12.71 -21.16 10.39
CA ARG A 612 -13.23 -22.48 10.02
C ARG A 612 -14.17 -23.06 11.06
N HIS A 613 -13.79 -22.92 12.35
CA HIS A 613 -14.59 -23.41 13.47
C HIS A 613 -14.73 -22.29 14.49
N LEU A 614 -15.97 -22.02 14.88
CA LEU A 614 -16.30 -21.14 15.98
C LEU A 614 -16.59 -21.99 17.21
N VAL A 615 -15.84 -21.77 18.30
CA VAL A 615 -15.96 -22.52 19.56
C VAL A 615 -16.65 -21.64 20.58
N LEU A 616 -17.79 -22.10 21.09
CA LEU A 616 -18.65 -21.42 22.05
C LEU A 616 -18.92 -22.32 23.24
N THR A 617 -19.30 -21.74 24.37
CA THR A 617 -19.81 -22.54 25.49
C THR A 617 -21.28 -22.94 25.25
N ALA A 618 -21.69 -24.13 25.67
CA ALA A 618 -23.07 -24.55 25.51
C ALA A 618 -24.06 -23.73 26.33
N ASP A 619 -23.57 -23.05 27.37
CA ASP A 619 -24.40 -22.22 28.23
C ASP A 619 -24.63 -20.81 27.62
N SER A 620 -23.78 -20.37 26.69
CA SER A 620 -23.93 -19.09 25.97
C SER A 620 -25.01 -19.13 24.85
N GLU A 621 -25.65 -20.27 24.58
CA GLU A 621 -26.77 -20.36 23.62
C GLU A 621 -27.98 -19.48 23.99
N THR A 622 -28.09 -19.07 25.26
CA THR A 622 -29.15 -18.16 25.73
C THR A 622 -28.88 -16.70 25.41
N ASP A 623 -27.63 -16.32 25.16
CA ASP A 623 -27.21 -14.98 24.78
C ASP A 623 -27.59 -14.71 23.30
N GLU A 624 -28.37 -13.66 23.05
CA GLU A 624 -28.83 -13.29 21.71
C GLU A 624 -27.64 -12.91 20.79
N THR A 625 -26.65 -12.19 21.32
CA THR A 625 -25.47 -11.75 20.58
C THR A 625 -24.59 -12.93 20.13
N VAL A 626 -24.41 -13.91 21.02
CA VAL A 626 -23.64 -15.14 20.72
C VAL A 626 -24.40 -16.00 19.71
N ARG A 627 -25.75 -16.04 19.81
CA ARG A 627 -26.59 -16.76 18.85
C ARG A 627 -26.50 -16.15 17.45
N GLU A 628 -26.59 -14.81 17.34
CA GLU A 628 -26.39 -14.11 16.07
C GLU A 628 -25.00 -14.40 15.48
N LEU A 629 -23.97 -14.47 16.32
CA LEU A 629 -22.61 -14.79 15.89
C LEU A 629 -22.52 -16.25 15.38
N ALA A 630 -23.19 -17.19 16.02
CA ALA A 630 -23.27 -18.59 15.59
C ALA A 630 -23.98 -18.70 14.24
N ASP A 631 -25.13 -18.01 14.06
CA ASP A 631 -25.87 -17.99 12.80
C ASP A 631 -25.04 -17.37 11.68
N LEU A 632 -24.30 -16.30 11.98
CA LEU A 632 -23.35 -15.68 11.06
C LEU A 632 -22.24 -16.66 10.66
N ALA A 633 -21.69 -17.43 11.60
CA ALA A 633 -20.67 -18.41 11.34
C ALA A 633 -21.18 -19.49 10.36
N VAL A 634 -22.35 -20.08 10.63
CA VAL A 634 -22.97 -21.10 9.77
C VAL A 634 -23.25 -20.53 8.37
N SER A 635 -23.82 -19.33 8.27
CA SER A 635 -24.14 -18.70 6.99
C SER A 635 -22.92 -18.40 6.11
N ASN A 636 -21.74 -18.19 6.74
CA ASN A 636 -20.46 -17.98 6.05
C ASN A 636 -19.63 -19.27 5.88
N GLY A 637 -20.15 -20.43 6.29
CA GLY A 637 -19.54 -21.73 6.06
C GLY A 637 -18.56 -22.17 7.15
N ALA A 638 -18.55 -21.54 8.32
CA ALA A 638 -17.84 -21.97 9.49
C ALA A 638 -18.69 -23.01 10.26
N GLN A 639 -18.04 -23.96 10.93
CA GLN A 639 -18.69 -24.90 11.82
C GLN A 639 -18.74 -24.36 13.25
N VAL A 640 -19.86 -24.50 13.94
CA VAL A 640 -19.99 -24.08 15.34
C VAL A 640 -19.80 -25.29 16.22
N ILE A 641 -18.95 -25.21 17.21
CA ILE A 641 -18.61 -26.25 18.18
C ILE A 641 -18.97 -25.74 19.57
N TYR A 642 -19.86 -26.44 20.25
CA TYR A 642 -20.21 -26.14 21.63
C TYR A 642 -19.44 -27.00 22.61
N ILE A 643 -18.76 -26.38 23.55
CA ILE A 643 -18.02 -27.05 24.63
C ILE A 643 -18.65 -26.75 25.98
N ARG A 644 -18.31 -27.55 26.99
CA ARG A 644 -18.78 -27.41 28.37
C ARG A 644 -17.61 -27.47 29.33
N GLU A 645 -17.90 -27.15 30.59
CA GLU A 645 -16.98 -27.41 31.69
C GLU A 645 -16.39 -28.83 31.64
N ASP A 646 -15.14 -28.94 32.01
CA ASP A 646 -14.33 -30.17 31.96
C ASP A 646 -14.06 -30.76 30.55
N THR A 647 -14.48 -30.07 29.49
CA THR A 647 -14.12 -30.51 28.13
C THR A 647 -12.61 -30.37 27.95
N ARG A 648 -11.96 -31.48 27.59
CA ARG A 648 -10.51 -31.55 27.35
C ARG A 648 -10.26 -32.06 25.94
N TRP A 649 -9.29 -31.45 25.27
CA TRP A 649 -8.86 -31.91 23.95
C TRP A 649 -7.39 -31.61 23.71
N GLU A 650 -6.83 -32.23 22.70
CA GLU A 650 -5.46 -32.01 22.26
C GLU A 650 -5.46 -31.51 20.82
N SER A 651 -4.61 -30.53 20.54
CA SER A 651 -4.38 -29.99 19.19
C SER A 651 -2.90 -29.65 19.01
N GLY A 652 -2.27 -30.36 18.05
CA GLY A 652 -0.86 -30.11 17.71
C GLY A 652 0.14 -30.28 18.86
N GLY A 653 -0.14 -31.22 19.78
CA GLY A 653 0.68 -31.47 20.96
C GLY A 653 0.43 -30.49 22.11
N TRP A 654 -0.53 -29.58 21.97
CA TRP A 654 -0.98 -28.71 23.04
C TRP A 654 -2.27 -29.24 23.66
N GLN A 655 -2.40 -29.17 24.98
CA GLN A 655 -3.56 -29.63 25.73
C GLN A 655 -4.42 -28.42 26.12
N PHE A 656 -5.70 -28.51 25.83
CA PHE A 656 -6.72 -27.53 26.14
C PHE A 656 -7.72 -28.09 27.12
N TRP A 657 -8.13 -27.29 28.08
CA TRP A 657 -9.09 -27.65 29.09
C TRP A 657 -10.00 -26.46 29.39
N CYS A 658 -11.31 -26.64 29.14
CA CYS A 658 -12.34 -25.66 29.51
C CYS A 658 -12.69 -25.90 30.98
N LEU A 659 -12.36 -24.91 31.81
CA LEU A 659 -12.56 -24.95 33.27
C LEU A 659 -13.91 -24.38 33.70
N TYR A 660 -14.49 -23.49 32.90
CA TYR A 660 -15.71 -22.75 33.21
C TYR A 660 -16.36 -22.24 31.90
N PRO A 661 -17.70 -22.03 31.81
CA PRO A 661 -18.69 -22.01 32.88
C PRO A 661 -19.24 -23.41 33.24
N GLY A 662 -19.53 -23.60 34.56
CA GLY A 662 -20.27 -24.71 35.07
C GLY A 662 -21.79 -24.44 35.07
N ARG A 663 -22.57 -25.49 35.42
CA ARG A 663 -24.05 -25.39 35.43
C ARG A 663 -24.62 -24.27 36.32
N GLU A 664 -23.89 -23.85 37.34
CA GLU A 664 -24.29 -22.79 38.28
C GLU A 664 -24.09 -21.38 37.69
N ALA A 665 -23.39 -21.26 36.55
CA ALA A 665 -23.12 -19.97 35.92
C ALA A 665 -24.32 -19.30 35.23
N LYS A 666 -25.39 -20.06 34.95
CA LYS A 666 -26.58 -19.60 34.21
C LYS A 666 -27.34 -18.45 34.87
N GLU A 667 -27.20 -18.27 36.18
CA GLU A 667 -27.86 -17.24 36.95
C GLU A 667 -26.97 -16.01 37.19
N LYS A 668 -25.73 -15.98 36.65
CA LYS A 668 -24.75 -14.92 36.79
C LYS A 668 -24.80 -13.90 35.64
N SER A 669 -24.05 -12.81 35.84
CA SER A 669 -23.88 -11.79 34.77
C SER A 669 -23.24 -12.37 33.48
N GLU A 670 -23.42 -11.72 32.34
CA GLU A 670 -22.83 -12.13 31.07
C GLU A 670 -21.30 -12.32 31.17
N ASN A 671 -20.62 -11.39 31.84
CA ASN A 671 -19.18 -11.47 32.07
C ASN A 671 -18.81 -12.70 32.92
N ASP A 672 -19.61 -13.00 33.94
CA ASP A 672 -19.40 -14.16 34.81
C ASP A 672 -19.78 -15.50 34.14
N GLN A 673 -20.27 -15.49 32.92
CA GLN A 673 -20.43 -16.67 32.06
C GLN A 673 -19.29 -16.86 31.07
N SER A 674 -18.22 -16.05 31.15
CA SER A 674 -17.07 -16.13 30.24
C SER A 674 -16.42 -17.53 30.26
N MET A 675 -16.00 -17.99 29.09
CA MET A 675 -15.20 -19.20 28.96
C MET A 675 -13.83 -19.04 29.64
N VAL A 676 -13.51 -19.88 30.57
CA VAL A 676 -12.16 -19.97 31.14
C VAL A 676 -11.43 -21.15 30.55
N LEU A 677 -10.33 -20.86 29.87
CA LEU A 677 -9.58 -21.85 29.11
C LEU A 677 -8.15 -21.99 29.65
N ARG A 678 -7.77 -23.19 30.06
CA ARG A 678 -6.39 -23.54 30.39
C ARG A 678 -5.74 -24.22 29.20
N VAL A 679 -4.56 -23.77 28.83
CA VAL A 679 -3.80 -24.29 27.69
C VAL A 679 -2.39 -24.63 28.14
N ASN A 680 -1.99 -25.92 27.98
CA ASN A 680 -0.60 -26.32 28.15
C ASN A 680 0.07 -26.35 26.79
N ALA A 681 0.92 -25.40 26.52
CA ALA A 681 1.64 -25.20 25.28
C ALA A 681 3.10 -25.65 25.45
N SER A 682 3.38 -26.94 25.17
CA SER A 682 4.75 -27.49 25.23
C SER A 682 5.45 -27.30 26.60
N GLY A 683 4.72 -27.43 27.70
CA GLY A 683 5.25 -27.30 29.05
C GLY A 683 5.04 -25.94 29.70
N THR A 684 4.56 -24.94 28.95
CA THR A 684 4.12 -23.64 29.50
C THR A 684 2.61 -23.63 29.61
N THR A 685 2.08 -23.34 30.78
CA THR A 685 0.64 -23.31 31.08
C THR A 685 0.11 -21.90 31.05
N PHE A 686 -0.87 -21.68 30.20
CA PHE A 686 -1.61 -20.42 30.07
C PHE A 686 -3.01 -20.58 30.67
N LEU A 687 -3.51 -19.52 31.30
CA LEU A 687 -4.89 -19.41 31.75
C LEU A 687 -5.51 -18.13 31.18
N PHE A 688 -6.58 -18.31 30.40
CA PHE A 688 -7.37 -17.24 29.80
C PHE A 688 -8.73 -17.20 30.50
N THR A 689 -9.03 -16.11 31.21
CA THR A 689 -10.18 -16.03 32.09
C THR A 689 -11.37 -15.27 31.48
N GLY A 690 -11.20 -14.67 30.30
CA GLY A 690 -12.19 -13.71 29.82
C GLY A 690 -12.36 -12.59 30.83
N ASP A 691 -13.61 -12.20 31.08
CA ASP A 691 -13.97 -11.07 31.95
C ASP A 691 -14.67 -11.49 33.26
N ILE A 692 -14.37 -12.70 33.74
CA ILE A 692 -14.93 -13.19 35.02
C ILE A 692 -14.62 -12.25 36.19
N SER A 693 -15.56 -12.19 37.12
CA SER A 693 -15.39 -11.43 38.38
C SER A 693 -14.48 -12.16 39.39
N SER A 694 -14.02 -11.41 40.37
CA SER A 694 -13.23 -11.96 41.50
C SER A 694 -13.97 -13.06 42.26
N GLU A 695 -15.30 -13.11 42.22
CA GLU A 695 -16.09 -14.17 42.85
C GLU A 695 -15.87 -15.51 42.12
N VAL A 696 -15.90 -15.50 40.81
CA VAL A 696 -15.64 -16.68 39.98
C VAL A 696 -14.18 -17.12 40.10
N GLU A 697 -13.24 -16.15 40.10
CA GLU A 697 -11.82 -16.45 40.33
C GLU A 697 -11.58 -17.16 41.65
N ASN A 698 -12.28 -16.74 42.71
CA ASN A 698 -12.18 -17.41 44.02
C ASN A 698 -12.73 -18.84 44.05
N VAL A 699 -13.73 -19.15 43.22
CA VAL A 699 -14.22 -20.48 43.03
C VAL A 699 -13.15 -21.35 42.35
N LEU A 700 -12.60 -20.89 41.24
CA LEU A 700 -11.54 -21.58 40.49
C LEU A 700 -10.27 -21.83 41.31
N ASN A 701 -9.90 -20.88 42.18
CA ASN A 701 -8.75 -21.01 43.08
C ASN A 701 -8.98 -22.09 44.16
N LYS A 702 -10.20 -22.27 44.65
CA LYS A 702 -10.53 -23.35 45.61
C LYS A 702 -10.41 -24.74 45.02
N ASP A 703 -10.63 -24.84 43.67
CA ASP A 703 -10.51 -26.11 42.93
C ASP A 703 -9.05 -26.41 42.54
N GLY A 704 -8.09 -25.66 43.06
CA GLY A 704 -6.65 -25.95 42.93
C GLY A 704 -6.03 -25.57 41.58
N ILE A 705 -6.62 -24.62 40.86
CA ILE A 705 -6.15 -24.16 39.54
C ILE A 705 -5.09 -23.04 39.67
N SER A 706 -4.25 -23.11 40.68
CA SER A 706 -3.27 -22.05 40.99
C SER A 706 -1.92 -22.19 40.29
N ASP A 707 -1.66 -23.31 39.61
CA ASP A 707 -0.34 -23.57 39.01
C ASP A 707 -0.36 -23.30 37.51
N VAL A 708 -0.15 -22.01 37.15
CA VAL A 708 -0.08 -21.53 35.77
C VAL A 708 1.11 -20.58 35.60
N ASP A 709 1.79 -20.69 34.46
CA ASP A 709 2.95 -19.86 34.15
C ASP A 709 2.56 -18.47 33.66
N VAL A 710 1.45 -18.37 32.93
CA VAL A 710 0.94 -17.12 32.33
C VAL A 710 -0.57 -16.99 32.59
N LEU A 711 -0.95 -15.96 33.31
CA LEU A 711 -2.34 -15.60 33.57
C LEU A 711 -2.72 -14.36 32.76
N LYS A 712 -3.74 -14.47 31.90
CA LYS A 712 -4.44 -13.32 31.30
C LYS A 712 -5.71 -13.07 32.10
N GLN A 713 -5.75 -11.98 32.78
CA GLN A 713 -6.86 -11.57 33.65
C GLN A 713 -7.46 -10.26 33.12
N ARG A 714 -8.73 -10.00 33.44
CA ARG A 714 -9.38 -8.71 33.16
C ARG A 714 -8.57 -7.57 33.77
N ILE A 715 -8.20 -6.59 32.95
CA ILE A 715 -7.64 -5.34 33.43
C ILE A 715 -8.82 -4.37 33.63
N MET A 716 -9.35 -4.28 34.87
CA MET A 716 -10.17 -3.15 35.21
C MET A 716 -9.28 -1.91 35.21
N VAL A 717 -9.40 -1.08 34.18
CA VAL A 717 -8.85 0.27 34.18
C VAL A 717 -9.86 1.09 34.98
N PRO A 718 -9.55 1.53 36.20
CA PRO A 718 -10.34 2.59 36.81
C PRO A 718 -10.19 3.82 35.90
N ASP A 719 -11.21 4.70 35.89
CA ASP A 719 -11.22 5.98 35.17
C ASP A 719 -10.09 6.93 35.61
N ILE A 720 -8.86 6.54 35.44
CA ILE A 720 -7.65 7.32 35.68
C ILE A 720 -6.90 7.42 34.36
N PRO A 721 -6.52 8.63 33.90
CA PRO A 721 -5.81 8.81 32.64
C PRO A 721 -4.53 7.96 32.66
N ALA A 722 -4.37 7.17 31.62
CA ALA A 722 -3.33 6.17 31.44
C ALA A 722 -1.94 6.72 31.80
N VAL A 723 -1.39 6.28 32.91
CA VAL A 723 0.06 6.32 33.15
C VAL A 723 0.62 5.09 32.47
N LYS A 724 1.15 5.28 31.27
CA LYS A 724 1.96 4.29 30.58
C LYS A 724 3.28 4.15 31.33
N ASN A 725 3.46 3.06 32.04
CA ASN A 725 4.78 2.50 32.34
C ASN A 725 4.61 1.03 32.69
N PHE A 726 4.88 0.17 31.69
CA PHE A 726 5.65 -1.06 31.90
C PHE A 726 6.25 -1.45 30.54
#